data_63cee42f19107a400d6b9a65bd0fdffd
#
_entry.id   63cee42f19107a400d6b9a65bd0fdffd
#
_cell.length_a   1.000
_cell.length_b   1.000
_cell.length_c   1.000
_cell.angle_alpha   90.00
_cell.angle_beta   90.00
_cell.angle_gamma   90.00
#
_symmetry.space_group_name_H-M   'P 1'
#
loop_
_entity.id
_entity.type
_entity.pdbx_description
1 polymer ?
#
loop_
_entity_poly.entity_id
_entity_poly.type
_entity_poly.pdbx_seq_one_letter_code
_entity_poly.pdbx_strand_id
1 'polypeptide(L)'
;MRVLKVAVCLLAMSFTAALRADDKARFDLAGPTIDIRVTRGGSTLPIAQVPNLQPGDKIWIKADLPPSQSNHLILIVAFLRGTTNEPPDNWFTEIDTWEKKTAEGTTITVPNEAEEALLFVAPETGGDFKTLRSAVKGKPGLFIRADADLNEASFEQQRIERYLAAMKTVPQDDPKAIQEHSAKLAATLALKPNADCFKQPVDQQVICLTQASAPVLLDDGHGQSIAEAISTGPSSDFINAASYTQPVGAGLYSAYVGAVVDLVHLVGMLRTAQYQYIPGLSFPQGASLSLRLNAPPSFHKPESVIVIGLPAIQKAKLPPLHPHDPNQVACLLQPEMTIPLEGAPLVFSSSFAHGLVLHLNRTGAPTDIPLTPDAFEGGLVVAKKENSGPPHDLQPQGDSALAAKPDIKIGATTDLTITGTVRGYWGFDSFEGPTITVQQIKGKDWKIVDSTQLLAGQENHLSLKADGTACVQHIALASDNAKDVDVSFKPAAGKDAKDTLALDVSLKTVQPGGYSLAIQQYGDSDRDKVPLTAYTAGIHLDGLKVHGGDKTAVLTGQGLKDVVSVEIDKQTFTPSGEGNDDKTIHLQADTGVSPDDGSNATAKLKDGRTMPVKISAEAARPELRLLSLKVTSALKDGTLPVTLGARDDILLEGKLTFVVQTKDAFPRTQTIEVATADGSVHTTLSLATNNLVLQDEHTAVATLDPLKAFGQSAFGKLQMRPVAADGTPGNWTPLGVLVRAPQITAIHCTSADAPTCTVEGSNLFLVQSFGATKDFARPADVPTGFAENNFTVPTPADGATLYLKLRDDPSAVATVTLPTPLQESISSATATARAAIPAPEAAQDTTTAPSSKSALAPKADSPLTPPPTSGPPQNQK
;
A
#
# COMPACT_ATOMS: atom_id res chain seq x y z
N MET A 1 -24.30 29.15 -32.44
CA MET A 1 -23.24 29.49 -31.46
C MET A 1 -23.72 29.87 -30.05
N ARG A 2 -24.92 30.42 -29.81
CA ARG A 2 -25.43 30.74 -28.47
C ARG A 2 -25.97 29.51 -27.71
N VAL A 3 -26.53 28.53 -28.39
CA VAL A 3 -27.08 27.27 -27.78
C VAL A 3 -25.98 26.34 -27.32
N LEU A 4 -24.84 26.29 -28.01
CA LEU A 4 -23.69 25.43 -27.63
C LEU A 4 -22.96 25.93 -26.35
N LYS A 5 -22.94 27.25 -26.11
CA LYS A 5 -22.37 27.84 -24.90
C LYS A 5 -23.19 27.58 -23.64
N VAL A 6 -24.53 27.47 -23.79
CA VAL A 6 -25.43 27.14 -22.65
C VAL A 6 -25.31 25.66 -22.29
N ALA A 7 -25.16 24.78 -23.27
CA ALA A 7 -24.98 23.35 -23.02
C ALA A 7 -23.64 23.03 -22.30
N VAL A 8 -22.57 23.73 -22.65
CA VAL A 8 -21.25 23.55 -21.98
C VAL A 8 -21.27 24.12 -20.55
N CYS A 9 -21.98 25.23 -20.29
CA CYS A 9 -22.14 25.74 -18.93
C CYS A 9 -23.02 24.83 -18.05
N LEU A 10 -24.05 24.20 -18.62
CA LEU A 10 -24.90 23.24 -17.90
C LEU A 10 -24.14 21.91 -17.60
N LEU A 11 -23.26 21.47 -18.52
CA LEU A 11 -22.40 20.30 -18.27
C LEU A 11 -21.29 20.60 -17.23
N ALA A 12 -20.75 21.83 -17.23
CA ALA A 12 -19.77 22.25 -16.23
C ALA A 12 -20.37 22.39 -14.82
N MET A 13 -21.65 22.84 -14.73
CA MET A 13 -22.37 22.92 -13.46
C MET A 13 -22.78 21.53 -12.91
N SER A 14 -23.04 20.55 -13.75
CA SER A 14 -23.30 19.18 -13.31
C SER A 14 -22.05 18.46 -12.83
N PHE A 15 -20.87 18.77 -13.38
CA PHE A 15 -19.60 18.20 -12.92
C PHE A 15 -19.11 18.78 -11.58
N THR A 16 -19.40 20.07 -11.30
CA THR A 16 -19.06 20.68 -10.01
C THR A 16 -20.02 20.27 -8.88
N ALA A 17 -21.25 19.81 -9.21
CA ALA A 17 -22.16 19.26 -8.22
C ALA A 17 -21.79 17.84 -7.78
N ALA A 18 -21.20 17.03 -8.66
CA ALA A 18 -20.75 15.68 -8.32
C ALA A 18 -19.50 15.67 -7.38
N LEU A 19 -18.65 16.69 -7.48
CA LEU A 19 -17.48 16.83 -6.60
C LEU A 19 -17.83 17.38 -5.19
N ARG A 20 -19.03 17.93 -5.00
CA ARG A 20 -19.52 18.36 -3.68
C ARG A 20 -20.33 17.31 -2.93
N ALA A 21 -20.72 16.20 -3.58
CA ALA A 21 -21.46 15.12 -2.93
C ALA A 21 -20.57 14.30 -1.97
N ASP A 22 -19.26 14.24 -2.22
CA ASP A 22 -18.33 13.44 -1.43
C ASP A 22 -18.08 14.04 -0.02
N ASP A 23 -18.17 15.36 0.14
CA ASP A 23 -17.99 16.03 1.44
C ASP A 23 -19.24 15.94 2.34
N LYS A 24 -20.40 15.61 1.78
CA LYS A 24 -21.67 15.48 2.54
C LYS A 24 -21.94 14.10 3.10
N ALA A 25 -21.15 13.11 2.73
CA ALA A 25 -21.33 11.71 3.15
C ALA A 25 -20.53 11.33 4.41
N ARG A 26 -19.76 12.24 4.99
CA ARG A 26 -18.98 11.96 6.21
C ARG A 26 -19.85 12.11 7.45
N PHE A 27 -19.82 11.08 8.30
CA PHE A 27 -20.49 11.04 9.60
C PHE A 27 -19.49 11.37 10.71
N ASP A 28 -19.02 12.61 10.76
CA ASP A 28 -18.01 13.10 11.71
C ASP A 28 -18.54 14.09 12.76
N LEU A 29 -19.79 14.50 12.63
CA LEU A 29 -20.42 15.41 13.59
C LEU A 29 -21.05 14.64 14.75
N ALA A 30 -20.70 14.99 15.99
CA ALA A 30 -21.32 14.42 17.17
C ALA A 30 -22.78 14.87 17.28
N GLY A 31 -23.68 13.91 17.43
CA GLY A 31 -25.10 14.12 17.76
C GLY A 31 -25.38 14.00 19.27
N PRO A 32 -26.62 14.11 19.66
CA PRO A 32 -27.06 13.91 21.06
C PRO A 32 -26.82 12.46 21.50
N THR A 33 -26.61 12.25 22.79
CA THR A 33 -26.51 10.92 23.41
C THR A 33 -27.85 10.53 24.01
N ILE A 34 -28.26 9.28 23.84
CA ILE A 34 -29.52 8.74 24.31
C ILE A 34 -29.26 7.43 25.06
N ASP A 35 -29.72 7.32 26.29
CA ASP A 35 -29.64 6.08 27.05
C ASP A 35 -30.81 5.18 26.71
N ILE A 36 -30.52 3.94 26.35
CA ILE A 36 -31.52 2.94 25.96
C ILE A 36 -31.19 1.61 26.63
N ARG A 37 -32.20 1.05 27.29
CA ARG A 37 -32.14 -0.29 27.90
C ARG A 37 -33.38 -1.09 27.47
N VAL A 38 -33.16 -2.38 27.26
CA VAL A 38 -34.24 -3.29 26.85
C VAL A 38 -34.43 -4.35 27.91
N THR A 39 -35.68 -4.59 28.29
CA THR A 39 -36.05 -5.65 29.25
C THR A 39 -36.88 -6.71 28.54
N ARG A 40 -36.43 -7.97 28.63
CA ARG A 40 -37.08 -9.16 28.08
C ARG A 40 -37.11 -10.27 29.14
N GLY A 41 -38.28 -10.84 29.42
CA GLY A 41 -38.39 -11.96 30.36
C GLY A 41 -37.88 -11.68 31.80
N GLY A 42 -37.87 -10.40 32.23
CA GLY A 42 -37.37 -9.97 33.55
C GLY A 42 -35.84 -9.63 33.55
N SER A 43 -35.10 -9.93 32.52
CA SER A 43 -33.71 -9.51 32.36
C SER A 43 -33.62 -8.19 31.61
N THR A 44 -32.69 -7.31 32.01
CA THR A 44 -32.47 -6.00 31.38
C THR A 44 -31.06 -5.92 30.84
N LEU A 45 -30.94 -5.58 29.55
CA LEU A 45 -29.66 -5.37 28.87
C LEU A 45 -29.52 -3.94 28.38
N PRO A 46 -28.28 -3.39 28.36
CA PRO A 46 -28.01 -2.14 27.69
C PRO A 46 -28.12 -2.32 26.16
N ILE A 47 -28.43 -1.26 25.42
CA ILE A 47 -28.68 -1.32 23.97
C ILE A 47 -27.46 -1.88 23.22
N ALA A 48 -26.25 -1.65 23.70
CA ALA A 48 -25.03 -2.18 23.10
C ALA A 48 -24.97 -3.71 23.04
N GLN A 49 -25.78 -4.40 23.88
CA GLN A 49 -25.86 -5.85 23.95
C GLN A 49 -27.12 -6.41 23.27
N VAL A 50 -27.94 -5.59 22.63
CA VAL A 50 -29.22 -6.01 22.05
C VAL A 50 -29.15 -6.03 20.52
N PRO A 51 -28.92 -7.19 19.89
CA PRO A 51 -28.84 -7.29 18.43
C PRO A 51 -30.24 -7.22 17.77
N ASN A 52 -31.27 -7.56 18.47
CA ASN A 52 -32.63 -7.59 17.96
C ASN A 52 -33.66 -7.33 19.08
N LEU A 53 -34.78 -6.70 18.73
CA LEU A 53 -35.95 -6.57 19.56
C LEU A 53 -36.92 -7.73 19.29
N GLN A 54 -37.87 -7.95 20.24
CA GLN A 54 -38.96 -8.91 20.06
C GLN A 54 -40.29 -8.27 20.55
N PRO A 55 -41.41 -8.72 20.02
CA PRO A 55 -42.71 -8.29 20.54
C PRO A 55 -42.80 -8.53 22.04
N GLY A 56 -43.30 -7.50 22.77
CA GLY A 56 -43.40 -7.54 24.22
C GLY A 56 -42.18 -7.03 24.98
N ASP A 57 -41.04 -6.78 24.33
CA ASP A 57 -39.89 -6.14 24.96
C ASP A 57 -40.28 -4.78 25.50
N LYS A 58 -39.70 -4.38 26.64
CA LYS A 58 -39.81 -3.06 27.21
C LYS A 58 -38.56 -2.26 26.95
N ILE A 59 -38.64 -1.21 26.13
CA ILE A 59 -37.57 -0.29 25.81
C ILE A 59 -37.67 0.90 26.76
N TRP A 60 -36.70 1.08 27.64
CA TRP A 60 -36.53 2.26 28.44
C TRP A 60 -35.62 3.25 27.78
N ILE A 61 -36.06 4.50 27.59
CA ILE A 61 -35.32 5.53 26.83
C ILE A 61 -35.21 6.78 27.68
N LYS A 62 -34.03 7.38 27.72
CA LYS A 62 -33.75 8.66 28.37
C LYS A 62 -32.75 9.46 27.50
N ALA A 63 -33.07 10.72 27.23
CA ALA A 63 -32.09 11.62 26.60
C ALA A 63 -31.07 12.07 27.64
N ASP A 64 -29.78 11.96 27.31
CA ASP A 64 -28.69 12.53 28.09
C ASP A 64 -28.30 13.89 27.45
N LEU A 65 -29.02 14.93 27.90
CA LEU A 65 -28.81 16.27 27.36
C LEU A 65 -28.11 17.15 28.40
N PRO A 66 -27.11 17.97 27.95
CA PRO A 66 -26.47 18.91 28.86
C PRO A 66 -27.45 19.86 29.52
N PRO A 67 -27.34 20.15 30.82
CA PRO A 67 -28.24 21.07 31.55
C PRO A 67 -28.26 22.50 30.96
N SER A 68 -27.23 22.86 30.18
CA SER A 68 -27.08 24.16 29.51
C SER A 68 -27.80 24.24 28.17
N GLN A 69 -28.43 23.15 27.68
CA GLN A 69 -29.09 23.16 26.38
C GLN A 69 -30.39 23.98 26.46
N SER A 70 -30.43 25.05 25.70
CA SER A 70 -31.60 25.97 25.65
C SER A 70 -32.74 25.48 24.77
N ASN A 71 -32.46 24.52 23.86
CA ASN A 71 -33.48 23.97 22.96
C ASN A 71 -34.00 22.64 23.48
N HIS A 72 -35.30 22.56 23.60
CA HIS A 72 -35.98 21.31 23.97
C HIS A 72 -35.97 20.34 22.78
N LEU A 73 -35.65 19.07 23.03
CA LEU A 73 -35.72 18.01 22.04
C LEU A 73 -36.88 17.05 22.37
N ILE A 74 -37.58 16.68 21.34
CA ILE A 74 -38.63 15.65 21.39
C ILE A 74 -38.04 14.37 20.88
N LEU A 75 -38.19 13.27 21.60
CA LEU A 75 -37.92 11.93 21.12
C LEU A 75 -39.25 11.29 20.69
N ILE A 76 -39.23 10.69 19.49
CA ILE A 76 -40.42 9.99 18.99
C ILE A 76 -39.99 8.59 18.59
N VAL A 77 -40.56 7.59 19.24
CA VAL A 77 -40.40 6.19 18.86
C VAL A 77 -41.56 5.79 17.96
N ALA A 78 -41.25 5.25 16.81
CA ALA A 78 -42.22 4.74 15.84
C ALA A 78 -41.95 3.27 15.54
N PHE A 79 -42.97 2.45 15.69
CA PHE A 79 -42.95 1.06 15.23
C PHE A 79 -43.62 0.94 13.88
N LEU A 80 -43.07 0.11 13.01
CA LEU A 80 -43.53 -0.07 11.63
C LEU A 80 -43.78 -1.55 11.36
N ARG A 81 -44.66 -1.83 10.38
CA ARG A 81 -44.92 -3.18 9.88
C ARG A 81 -45.10 -3.21 8.35
N GLY A 82 -44.26 -3.93 7.70
CA GLY A 82 -44.31 -4.04 6.25
C GLY A 82 -44.15 -2.72 5.51
N THR A 83 -43.88 -2.80 4.25
CA THR A 83 -43.55 -1.63 3.40
C THR A 83 -44.74 -0.83 2.93
N THR A 84 -45.95 -1.45 2.97
CA THR A 84 -47.21 -0.86 2.46
C THR A 84 -48.25 -0.71 3.53
N ASN A 85 -48.02 -1.24 4.75
CA ASN A 85 -49.00 -1.24 5.82
C ASN A 85 -48.86 0.01 6.70
N GLU A 86 -49.89 0.81 6.71
CA GLU A 86 -49.90 1.99 7.57
C GLU A 86 -49.88 1.58 9.08
N PRO A 87 -48.90 2.07 9.84
CA PRO A 87 -48.78 1.77 11.26
C PRO A 87 -49.92 2.41 12.05
N PRO A 88 -50.47 1.75 13.09
CA PRO A 88 -51.48 2.31 13.97
C PRO A 88 -51.01 3.55 14.73
N ASP A 89 -51.88 4.45 15.06
CA ASP A 89 -51.54 5.70 15.79
C ASP A 89 -50.88 5.48 17.14
N ASN A 90 -51.25 4.43 17.85
CA ASN A 90 -50.69 4.07 19.15
C ASN A 90 -49.29 3.41 19.09
N TRP A 91 -48.74 3.24 17.89
CA TRP A 91 -47.36 2.77 17.67
C TRP A 91 -46.34 3.92 17.63
N PHE A 92 -46.84 5.14 17.78
CA PHE A 92 -46.01 6.34 17.90
C PHE A 92 -46.04 6.84 19.33
N THR A 93 -44.88 6.93 19.97
CA THR A 93 -44.75 7.47 21.32
C THR A 93 -43.87 8.73 21.26
N GLU A 94 -44.44 9.83 21.73
CA GLU A 94 -43.78 11.12 21.91
C GLU A 94 -43.23 11.22 23.34
N ILE A 95 -42.01 11.68 23.49
CA ILE A 95 -41.28 11.85 24.74
C ILE A 95 -40.73 13.27 24.79
N ASP A 96 -41.36 14.13 25.61
CA ASP A 96 -40.90 15.50 25.86
C ASP A 96 -39.76 15.45 26.88
N THR A 97 -38.51 15.66 26.47
CA THR A 97 -37.32 15.44 27.32
C THR A 97 -37.24 16.39 28.51
N TRP A 98 -37.99 17.50 28.52
CA TRP A 98 -38.03 18.53 29.60
C TRP A 98 -39.12 18.31 30.62
N GLU A 99 -40.04 17.43 30.41
CA GLU A 99 -41.09 17.15 31.37
C GLU A 99 -40.59 16.31 32.56
N LYS A 100 -41.02 16.65 33.77
CA LYS A 100 -40.62 15.90 34.98
C LYS A 100 -40.94 14.42 34.93
N LYS A 101 -42.05 14.03 34.27
CA LYS A 101 -42.48 12.62 34.16
C LYS A 101 -41.58 11.80 33.29
N THR A 102 -40.85 12.43 32.36
CA THR A 102 -39.94 11.80 31.40
C THR A 102 -38.47 11.98 31.76
N ALA A 103 -38.14 12.83 32.74
CA ALA A 103 -36.80 13.14 33.20
C ALA A 103 -36.02 11.89 33.70
N GLU A 104 -36.74 10.90 34.24
CA GLU A 104 -36.15 9.62 34.69
C GLU A 104 -36.21 8.51 33.63
N GLY A 105 -36.62 8.88 32.40
CA GLY A 105 -36.76 7.97 31.25
C GLY A 105 -38.21 7.48 31.10
N THR A 106 -38.50 7.01 29.89
CA THR A 106 -39.80 6.51 29.47
C THR A 106 -39.71 5.07 29.02
N THR A 107 -40.63 4.23 29.47
CA THR A 107 -40.68 2.81 29.04
C THR A 107 -41.79 2.62 28.01
N ILE A 108 -41.43 2.02 26.90
CA ILE A 108 -42.30 1.71 25.75
C ILE A 108 -42.31 0.19 25.52
N THR A 109 -43.46 -0.37 25.24
CA THR A 109 -43.55 -1.81 24.93
C THR A 109 -43.60 -2.03 23.42
N VAL A 110 -42.77 -2.94 22.90
CA VAL A 110 -42.76 -3.32 21.49
C VAL A 110 -44.10 -4.01 21.13
N PRO A 111 -44.82 -3.51 20.11
CA PRO A 111 -46.08 -4.10 19.68
C PRO A 111 -45.91 -5.50 19.06
N ASN A 112 -46.93 -6.36 19.15
CA ASN A 112 -46.87 -7.73 18.69
C ASN A 112 -46.69 -7.89 17.18
N GLU A 113 -47.13 -6.94 16.36
CA GLU A 113 -47.07 -7.01 14.90
C GLU A 113 -46.02 -6.06 14.31
N ALA A 114 -45.21 -5.44 15.15
CA ALA A 114 -44.11 -4.56 14.69
C ALA A 114 -42.95 -5.39 14.15
N GLU A 115 -42.34 -4.90 13.10
CA GLU A 115 -41.20 -5.53 12.41
C GLU A 115 -39.93 -4.64 12.52
N GLU A 116 -40.13 -3.30 12.55
CA GLU A 116 -39.03 -2.34 12.63
C GLU A 116 -39.36 -1.27 13.67
N ALA A 117 -38.30 -0.64 14.20
CA ALA A 117 -38.40 0.43 15.20
C ALA A 117 -37.44 1.58 14.85
N LEU A 118 -37.98 2.77 14.73
CA LEU A 118 -37.22 3.98 14.47
C LEU A 118 -37.33 4.96 15.66
N LEU A 119 -36.22 5.63 15.93
CA LEU A 119 -36.18 6.74 16.87
C LEU A 119 -35.90 8.03 16.09
N PHE A 120 -36.77 9.02 16.29
CA PHE A 120 -36.60 10.37 15.76
C PHE A 120 -36.23 11.33 16.89
N VAL A 121 -35.28 12.21 16.60
CA VAL A 121 -34.94 13.34 17.48
C VAL A 121 -35.25 14.62 16.75
N ALA A 122 -36.19 15.39 17.26
CA ALA A 122 -36.66 16.63 16.66
C ALA A 122 -36.62 17.80 17.67
N PRO A 123 -36.40 19.05 17.25
CA PRO A 123 -36.52 20.20 18.09
C PRO A 123 -38.01 20.55 18.38
N GLU A 124 -38.32 21.05 19.57
CA GLU A 124 -39.67 21.52 19.95
C GLU A 124 -40.15 22.73 19.12
N THR A 125 -39.27 23.47 18.48
CA THR A 125 -39.45 24.80 17.92
C THR A 125 -40.50 24.96 16.79
N GLY A 126 -41.42 24.02 16.65
CA GLY A 126 -42.59 24.13 15.76
C GLY A 126 -42.83 22.90 14.91
N GLY A 127 -42.25 21.79 15.27
CA GLY A 127 -42.55 20.49 14.71
C GLY A 127 -43.85 19.94 15.30
N ASP A 128 -44.89 19.84 14.50
CA ASP A 128 -46.09 19.14 14.90
C ASP A 128 -45.85 17.63 14.84
N PHE A 129 -45.82 16.93 15.97
CA PHE A 129 -45.77 15.46 16.07
C PHE A 129 -46.77 14.80 15.09
N LYS A 130 -47.96 15.39 14.93
CA LYS A 130 -48.94 14.92 13.98
C LYS A 130 -48.46 14.94 12.55
N THR A 131 -47.72 15.98 12.16
CA THR A 131 -47.14 16.09 10.81
C THR A 131 -46.05 15.04 10.59
N LEU A 132 -45.16 14.82 11.57
CA LEU A 132 -44.13 13.77 11.47
C LEU A 132 -44.78 12.37 11.40
N ARG A 133 -45.74 12.10 12.27
CA ARG A 133 -46.53 10.86 12.27
C ARG A 133 -47.20 10.62 10.92
N SER A 134 -47.82 11.64 10.35
CA SER A 134 -48.47 11.56 9.02
C SER A 134 -47.47 11.29 7.90
N ALA A 135 -46.26 11.87 7.98
CA ALA A 135 -45.21 11.62 7.01
C ALA A 135 -44.73 10.17 7.04
N VAL A 136 -44.52 9.61 8.24
CA VAL A 136 -44.10 8.21 8.43
C VAL A 136 -45.23 7.26 7.97
N LYS A 137 -46.49 7.51 8.38
CA LYS A 137 -47.65 6.73 7.95
C LYS A 137 -47.87 6.76 6.44
N GLY A 138 -47.65 7.90 5.78
CA GLY A 138 -47.83 8.05 4.35
C GLY A 138 -46.75 7.36 3.47
N LYS A 139 -45.57 7.02 4.03
CA LYS A 139 -44.46 6.43 3.30
C LYS A 139 -43.71 5.38 4.15
N PRO A 140 -44.36 4.39 4.77
CA PRO A 140 -43.73 3.48 5.72
C PRO A 140 -42.56 2.69 5.08
N GLY A 141 -42.69 2.27 3.83
CA GLY A 141 -41.62 1.52 3.14
C GLY A 141 -40.32 2.28 2.95
N LEU A 142 -40.36 3.63 2.83
CA LEU A 142 -39.14 4.41 2.77
C LEU A 142 -38.45 4.50 4.14
N PHE A 143 -39.21 4.57 5.22
CA PHE A 143 -38.63 4.60 6.56
C PHE A 143 -38.09 3.24 6.99
N ILE A 144 -38.74 2.13 6.60
CA ILE A 144 -38.23 0.76 6.80
C ILE A 144 -36.92 0.57 6.08
N ARG A 145 -36.83 1.03 4.84
CA ARG A 145 -35.57 0.97 4.10
C ARG A 145 -34.49 1.83 4.77
N ALA A 146 -34.87 3.05 5.20
CA ALA A 146 -33.93 3.93 5.92
C ALA A 146 -33.41 3.32 7.22
N ASP A 147 -34.27 2.56 7.94
CA ASP A 147 -33.88 1.83 9.16
C ASP A 147 -32.84 0.75 8.86
N ALA A 148 -33.11 -0.09 7.87
CA ALA A 148 -32.19 -1.14 7.45
C ALA A 148 -30.82 -0.55 7.02
N ASP A 149 -30.84 0.47 6.16
CA ASP A 149 -29.63 1.14 5.67
C ASP A 149 -28.85 1.85 6.82
N LEU A 150 -29.56 2.43 7.80
CA LEU A 150 -28.95 3.05 8.99
C LEU A 150 -28.24 2.03 9.89
N ASN A 151 -28.90 0.90 10.15
CA ASN A 151 -28.32 -0.17 10.96
C ASN A 151 -27.09 -0.76 10.26
N GLU A 152 -27.19 -1.06 8.96
CA GLU A 152 -26.06 -1.56 8.17
C GLU A 152 -24.90 -0.58 8.19
N ALA A 153 -25.13 0.69 7.85
CA ALA A 153 -24.09 1.71 7.84
C ALA A 153 -23.45 1.90 9.23
N SER A 154 -24.24 1.79 10.31
CA SER A 154 -23.71 1.87 11.67
C SER A 154 -22.79 0.71 12.01
N PHE A 155 -23.14 -0.52 11.65
CA PHE A 155 -22.30 -1.70 11.88
C PHE A 155 -21.02 -1.67 11.02
N GLU A 156 -21.16 -1.27 9.78
CA GLU A 156 -20.02 -1.12 8.87
C GLU A 156 -19.01 -0.09 9.40
N GLN A 157 -19.51 1.06 9.82
CA GLN A 157 -18.67 2.11 10.39
C GLN A 157 -17.96 1.64 11.68
N GLN A 158 -18.66 0.89 12.55
CA GLN A 158 -18.08 0.34 13.78
C GLN A 158 -16.92 -0.63 13.47
N ARG A 159 -17.07 -1.49 12.48
CA ARG A 159 -16.01 -2.41 12.02
C ARG A 159 -14.79 -1.64 11.54
N ILE A 160 -15.00 -0.63 10.68
CA ILE A 160 -13.93 0.22 10.15
C ILE A 160 -13.21 0.96 11.29
N GLU A 161 -13.97 1.59 12.19
CA GLU A 161 -13.36 2.30 13.33
C GLU A 161 -12.57 1.37 14.26
N ARG A 162 -13.04 0.14 14.45
CA ARG A 162 -12.32 -0.87 15.22
C ARG A 162 -10.97 -1.21 14.58
N TYR A 163 -10.96 -1.43 13.25
CA TYR A 163 -9.73 -1.66 12.50
C TYR A 163 -8.78 -0.47 12.59
N LEU A 164 -9.27 0.75 12.31
CA LEU A 164 -8.45 1.96 12.33
C LEU A 164 -7.83 2.23 13.72
N ALA A 165 -8.63 2.03 14.77
CA ALA A 165 -8.16 2.20 16.15
C ALA A 165 -7.07 1.18 16.49
N ALA A 166 -7.25 -0.09 16.12
CA ALA A 166 -6.30 -1.15 16.38
C ALA A 166 -5.00 -0.95 15.58
N MET A 167 -5.07 -0.59 14.29
CA MET A 167 -3.87 -0.35 13.47
C MET A 167 -3.00 0.79 13.98
N LYS A 168 -3.56 1.80 14.64
CA LYS A 168 -2.80 2.89 15.26
C LYS A 168 -1.94 2.46 16.45
N THR A 169 -2.21 1.29 17.05
CA THR A 169 -1.43 0.76 18.18
C THR A 169 -0.27 -0.14 17.74
N VAL A 170 -0.22 -0.54 16.46
CA VAL A 170 0.85 -1.37 15.90
C VAL A 170 2.16 -0.58 15.81
N PRO A 171 3.33 -1.16 16.17
CA PRO A 171 4.63 -0.53 15.97
C PRO A 171 4.84 -0.10 14.51
N GLN A 172 5.15 1.19 14.30
CA GLN A 172 5.25 1.78 12.95
C GLN A 172 6.58 1.50 12.24
N ASP A 173 7.54 0.92 12.93
CA ASP A 173 8.88 0.56 12.45
C ASP A 173 9.02 -0.93 12.10
N ASP A 174 7.98 -1.74 12.34
CA ASP A 174 7.97 -3.18 12.04
C ASP A 174 6.99 -3.53 10.92
N PRO A 175 7.45 -3.66 9.66
CA PRO A 175 6.59 -3.97 8.53
C PRO A 175 5.93 -5.34 8.63
N LYS A 176 6.57 -6.29 9.32
CA LYS A 176 6.03 -7.63 9.51
C LYS A 176 4.86 -7.59 10.49
N ALA A 177 5.00 -6.89 11.61
CA ALA A 177 3.92 -6.69 12.57
C ALA A 177 2.73 -5.94 11.94
N ILE A 178 2.99 -4.90 11.14
CA ILE A 178 1.93 -4.16 10.42
C ILE A 178 1.13 -5.09 9.52
N GLN A 179 1.80 -5.91 8.72
CA GLN A 179 1.15 -6.84 7.80
C GLN A 179 0.38 -7.95 8.53
N GLU A 180 0.97 -8.56 9.56
CA GLU A 180 0.35 -9.64 10.34
C GLU A 180 -0.90 -9.16 11.10
N HIS A 181 -0.82 -8.04 11.82
CA HIS A 181 -1.97 -7.49 12.54
C HIS A 181 -3.06 -6.99 11.60
N SER A 182 -2.69 -6.35 10.49
CA SER A 182 -3.67 -5.95 9.48
C SER A 182 -4.39 -7.15 8.88
N ALA A 183 -3.69 -8.25 8.60
CA ALA A 183 -4.29 -9.48 8.07
C ALA A 183 -5.26 -10.13 9.07
N LYS A 184 -4.88 -10.24 10.36
CA LYS A 184 -5.75 -10.75 11.43
C LYS A 184 -7.01 -9.90 11.59
N LEU A 185 -6.85 -8.57 11.70
CA LEU A 185 -7.96 -7.63 11.81
C LEU A 185 -8.89 -7.69 10.59
N ALA A 186 -8.31 -7.77 9.38
CA ALA A 186 -9.07 -7.85 8.15
C ALA A 186 -9.93 -9.12 8.08
N ALA A 187 -9.36 -10.27 8.45
CA ALA A 187 -10.09 -11.55 8.49
C ALA A 187 -11.19 -11.53 9.55
N THR A 188 -10.88 -11.09 10.78
CA THR A 188 -11.81 -11.09 11.91
C THR A 188 -12.98 -10.11 11.73
N LEU A 189 -12.68 -8.92 11.16
CA LEU A 189 -13.67 -7.87 10.94
C LEU A 189 -14.30 -7.91 9.53
N ALA A 190 -13.94 -8.89 8.70
CA ALA A 190 -14.34 -9.01 7.29
C ALA A 190 -14.10 -7.71 6.51
N LEU A 191 -12.86 -7.22 6.53
CA LEU A 191 -12.43 -6.00 5.85
C LEU A 191 -11.33 -6.31 4.83
N LYS A 192 -11.24 -5.49 3.78
CA LYS A 192 -10.21 -5.60 2.75
C LYS A 192 -9.35 -4.33 2.75
N PRO A 193 -8.24 -4.29 3.49
CA PRO A 193 -7.36 -3.14 3.52
C PRO A 193 -6.69 -2.92 2.16
N ASN A 194 -6.33 -1.66 1.89
CA ASN A 194 -5.64 -1.30 0.65
C ASN A 194 -4.23 -1.94 0.60
N ALA A 195 -4.05 -2.93 -0.28
CA ALA A 195 -2.80 -3.65 -0.44
C ALA A 195 -1.63 -2.74 -0.91
N ASP A 196 -1.90 -1.61 -1.56
CA ASP A 196 -0.85 -0.68 -2.00
C ASP A 196 -0.19 0.05 -0.83
N CYS A 197 -0.85 0.13 0.32
CA CYS A 197 -0.26 0.69 1.53
C CYS A 197 0.97 -0.10 2.01
N PHE A 198 0.99 -1.43 1.82
CA PHE A 198 2.13 -2.27 2.20
C PHE A 198 3.35 -2.12 1.29
N LYS A 199 3.19 -1.47 0.13
CA LYS A 199 4.29 -1.13 -0.79
C LYS A 199 4.96 0.20 -0.45
N GLN A 200 4.38 0.99 0.45
CA GLN A 200 4.93 2.26 0.90
C GLN A 200 6.13 2.05 1.85
N PRO A 201 6.98 3.07 2.04
CA PRO A 201 7.98 3.05 3.10
C PRO A 201 7.34 2.71 4.46
N VAL A 202 8.07 2.01 5.33
CA VAL A 202 7.51 1.42 6.57
C VAL A 202 6.80 2.46 7.45
N ASP A 203 7.41 3.64 7.60
CA ASP A 203 6.88 4.79 8.34
C ASP A 203 5.58 5.37 7.75
N GLN A 204 5.26 5.06 6.49
CA GLN A 204 4.07 5.53 5.79
C GLN A 204 2.96 4.46 5.75
N GLN A 205 3.25 3.20 6.04
CA GLN A 205 2.29 2.09 5.89
C GLN A 205 1.07 2.25 6.81
N VAL A 206 1.29 2.47 8.11
CA VAL A 206 0.19 2.68 9.07
C VAL A 206 -0.58 3.95 8.75
N ILE A 207 0.12 5.03 8.38
CA ILE A 207 -0.50 6.29 7.97
C ILE A 207 -1.42 6.06 6.77
N CYS A 208 -0.93 5.35 5.75
CA CYS A 208 -1.72 5.00 4.56
C CYS A 208 -2.96 4.17 4.91
N LEU A 209 -2.81 3.12 5.74
CA LEU A 209 -3.91 2.25 6.15
C LEU A 209 -4.96 2.94 7.02
N THR A 210 -4.59 4.02 7.73
CA THR A 210 -5.47 4.73 8.68
C THR A 210 -5.90 6.10 8.19
N GLN A 211 -5.48 6.56 7.02
CA GLN A 211 -5.95 7.82 6.44
C GLN A 211 -7.43 7.73 6.03
N ALA A 212 -8.14 8.81 6.25
CA ALA A 212 -9.56 8.92 5.86
C ALA A 212 -9.79 8.76 4.33
N SER A 213 -8.75 8.95 3.50
CA SER A 213 -8.76 8.76 2.06
C SER A 213 -8.35 7.35 1.61
N ALA A 214 -7.82 6.51 2.52
CA ALA A 214 -7.51 5.12 2.23
C ALA A 214 -8.73 4.27 2.60
N PRO A 215 -9.62 3.92 1.66
CA PRO A 215 -10.80 3.16 2.00
C PRO A 215 -10.38 1.77 2.47
N VAL A 216 -10.65 1.48 3.74
CA VAL A 216 -10.76 0.12 4.21
C VAL A 216 -11.98 -0.45 3.51
N LEU A 217 -11.77 -1.33 2.54
CA LEU A 217 -12.86 -1.93 1.80
C LEU A 217 -13.48 -3.04 2.65
N LEU A 218 -14.82 -3.08 2.67
CA LEU A 218 -15.53 -4.19 3.27
C LEU A 218 -15.35 -5.42 2.36
N ASP A 219 -14.85 -6.49 2.94
CA ASP A 219 -14.79 -7.79 2.28
C ASP A 219 -15.97 -8.62 2.77
N ASP A 220 -17.05 -8.61 1.99
CA ASP A 220 -18.22 -9.42 2.25
C ASP A 220 -18.06 -10.85 1.73
N GLY A 221 -16.84 -11.28 1.40
CA GLY A 221 -16.33 -12.61 0.97
C GLY A 221 -17.35 -13.65 0.42
N HIS A 222 -18.63 -13.42 0.67
CA HIS A 222 -19.76 -14.26 0.29
C HIS A 222 -20.96 -13.48 -0.26
N GLY A 223 -20.86 -12.16 -0.48
CA GLY A 223 -21.96 -11.35 -1.00
C GLY A 223 -23.17 -11.23 -0.06
N GLN A 224 -23.00 -11.54 1.22
CA GLN A 224 -24.05 -11.34 2.22
C GLN A 224 -23.77 -10.07 3.02
N SER A 225 -24.72 -9.14 3.00
CA SER A 225 -24.65 -7.98 3.88
C SER A 225 -24.74 -8.43 5.35
N ILE A 226 -24.14 -7.66 6.26
CA ILE A 226 -24.23 -7.97 7.70
C ILE A 226 -25.66 -7.87 8.18
N ALA A 227 -26.44 -6.97 7.61
CA ALA A 227 -27.89 -6.88 7.89
C ALA A 227 -28.59 -8.19 7.51
N GLU A 228 -28.27 -8.81 6.37
CA GLU A 228 -28.77 -10.11 5.98
C GLU A 228 -28.31 -11.22 6.92
N ALA A 229 -27.09 -11.13 7.43
CA ALA A 229 -26.61 -12.08 8.44
C ALA A 229 -27.36 -11.99 9.78
N ILE A 230 -27.95 -10.83 10.11
CA ILE A 230 -28.71 -10.61 11.35
C ILE A 230 -30.20 -10.80 11.12
N SER A 231 -30.74 -10.46 9.93
CA SER A 231 -32.16 -10.41 9.65
C SER A 231 -32.68 -11.67 8.94
N THR A 232 -33.76 -12.23 9.48
CA THR A 232 -34.57 -13.28 8.80
C THR A 232 -35.98 -12.80 8.49
N GLY A 233 -36.22 -11.49 8.57
CA GLY A 233 -37.52 -10.86 8.41
C GLY A 233 -37.86 -10.42 6.98
N PRO A 234 -39.07 -9.85 6.74
CA PRO A 234 -39.49 -9.37 5.41
C PRO A 234 -38.62 -8.27 4.81
N SER A 235 -37.79 -7.61 5.64
CA SER A 235 -36.77 -6.66 5.17
C SER A 235 -35.64 -7.32 4.36
N SER A 236 -35.36 -8.61 4.58
CA SER A 236 -34.35 -9.35 3.82
C SER A 236 -34.69 -9.46 2.33
N ASP A 237 -35.98 -9.60 2.00
CA ASP A 237 -36.42 -9.66 0.60
C ASP A 237 -36.25 -8.31 -0.11
N PHE A 238 -36.31 -7.22 0.63
CA PHE A 238 -36.11 -5.85 0.13
C PHE A 238 -34.63 -5.55 -0.11
N ILE A 239 -33.77 -5.99 0.81
CA ILE A 239 -32.30 -5.85 0.70
C ILE A 239 -31.82 -6.65 -0.51
N ASN A 240 -32.31 -7.88 -0.70
CA ASN A 240 -32.03 -8.70 -1.89
C ASN A 240 -32.49 -8.04 -3.21
N ALA A 241 -33.67 -7.42 -3.24
CA ALA A 241 -34.17 -6.71 -4.40
C ALA A 241 -33.38 -5.42 -4.70
N ALA A 242 -32.87 -4.73 -3.68
CA ALA A 242 -32.07 -3.53 -3.83
C ALA A 242 -30.61 -3.80 -4.24
N SER A 243 -30.07 -4.95 -3.86
CA SER A 243 -28.72 -5.39 -4.24
C SER A 243 -28.55 -5.66 -5.75
N TYR A 244 -29.69 -5.85 -6.47
CA TYR A 244 -29.69 -6.01 -7.94
C TYR A 244 -29.83 -4.72 -8.73
N THR A 245 -30.07 -3.57 -8.11
CA THR A 245 -29.94 -2.29 -8.79
C THR A 245 -28.49 -1.93 -8.88
N GLN A 246 -27.89 -2.15 -10.08
CA GLN A 246 -26.50 -1.74 -10.33
C GLN A 246 -26.28 -0.28 -9.90
N PRO A 247 -25.30 0.00 -9.03
CA PRO A 247 -24.93 1.38 -8.76
C PRO A 247 -24.43 2.00 -10.07
N VAL A 248 -25.02 3.11 -10.44
CA VAL A 248 -24.58 3.93 -11.57
C VAL A 248 -23.22 4.52 -11.22
N GLY A 249 -22.16 3.85 -11.67
CA GLY A 249 -20.79 4.34 -11.47
C GLY A 249 -19.83 3.20 -11.16
N ALA A 250 -19.26 2.65 -12.21
CA ALA A 250 -18.30 1.54 -12.17
C ALA A 250 -17.26 1.61 -11.05
N GLY A 251 -17.24 0.60 -10.18
CA GLY A 251 -16.00 -0.06 -9.77
C GLY A 251 -15.02 0.66 -8.84
N LEU A 252 -15.30 1.87 -8.33
CA LEU A 252 -14.32 2.66 -7.58
C LEU A 252 -14.68 2.94 -6.09
N TYR A 253 -15.88 2.54 -5.65
CA TYR A 253 -16.33 2.78 -4.28
C TYR A 253 -16.51 1.47 -3.53
N SER A 254 -16.15 1.46 -2.23
CA SER A 254 -16.48 0.34 -1.35
C SER A 254 -17.98 0.20 -1.21
N ALA A 255 -18.49 -1.00 -0.89
CA ALA A 255 -19.91 -1.22 -0.64
C ALA A 255 -20.45 -0.27 0.45
N TYR A 256 -19.63 0.04 1.46
CA TYR A 256 -19.93 1.02 2.50
C TYR A 256 -20.20 2.43 1.95
N VAL A 257 -19.33 2.94 1.07
CA VAL A 257 -19.52 4.29 0.48
C VAL A 257 -20.79 4.33 -0.36
N GLY A 258 -21.10 3.24 -1.08
CA GLY A 258 -22.37 3.09 -1.81
C GLY A 258 -23.57 3.15 -0.88
N ALA A 259 -23.59 2.37 0.19
CA ALA A 259 -24.66 2.32 1.18
C ALA A 259 -24.87 3.68 1.85
N VAL A 260 -23.81 4.37 2.24
CA VAL A 260 -23.88 5.71 2.85
C VAL A 260 -24.45 6.75 1.87
N VAL A 261 -24.05 6.72 0.60
CA VAL A 261 -24.58 7.65 -0.43
C VAL A 261 -26.06 7.38 -0.68
N ASP A 262 -26.45 6.11 -0.77
CA ASP A 262 -27.85 5.71 -0.95
C ASP A 262 -28.70 6.10 0.25
N LEU A 263 -28.19 5.91 1.46
CA LEU A 263 -28.84 6.33 2.71
C LEU A 263 -29.08 7.84 2.75
N VAL A 264 -28.08 8.65 2.45
CA VAL A 264 -28.21 10.12 2.43
C VAL A 264 -29.22 10.56 1.36
N HIS A 265 -29.22 9.90 0.19
CA HIS A 265 -30.21 10.15 -0.87
C HIS A 265 -31.63 9.77 -0.45
N LEU A 266 -31.78 8.57 0.12
CA LEU A 266 -33.07 8.04 0.58
C LEU A 266 -33.68 8.95 1.65
N VAL A 267 -32.90 9.32 2.67
CA VAL A 267 -33.34 10.20 3.74
C VAL A 267 -33.62 11.61 3.21
N GLY A 268 -32.85 12.07 2.22
CA GLY A 268 -33.11 13.34 1.50
C GLY A 268 -34.42 13.36 0.73
N MET A 269 -34.90 12.23 0.20
CA MET A 269 -36.20 12.11 -0.48
C MET A 269 -37.39 12.19 0.47
N LEU A 270 -37.18 12.00 1.78
CA LEU A 270 -38.23 12.14 2.80
C LEU A 270 -38.52 13.61 3.15
N ARG A 271 -37.73 14.55 2.64
CA ARG A 271 -37.88 15.98 2.93
C ARG A 271 -39.29 16.50 2.67
N THR A 272 -39.79 17.28 3.61
CA THR A 272 -41.04 18.03 3.51
C THR A 272 -40.78 19.54 3.58
N ALA A 273 -41.79 20.36 3.37
CA ALA A 273 -41.66 21.81 3.56
C ALA A 273 -41.33 22.19 5.02
N GLN A 274 -41.67 21.33 5.96
CA GLN A 274 -41.54 21.55 7.41
C GLN A 274 -40.28 20.89 7.96
N TYR A 275 -39.95 19.69 7.47
CA TYR A 275 -38.86 18.86 7.97
C TYR A 275 -37.85 18.49 6.91
N GLN A 276 -36.57 18.48 7.30
CA GLN A 276 -35.50 17.75 6.62
C GLN A 276 -35.01 16.63 7.53
N TYR A 277 -34.88 15.44 7.00
CA TYR A 277 -34.41 14.32 7.77
C TYR A 277 -32.89 14.20 7.65
N ILE A 278 -32.22 13.92 8.76
CA ILE A 278 -30.77 13.72 8.84
C ILE A 278 -30.54 12.29 9.36
N PRO A 279 -29.78 11.45 8.64
CA PRO A 279 -29.44 10.13 9.13
C PRO A 279 -28.51 10.25 10.35
N GLY A 280 -28.79 9.50 11.41
CA GLY A 280 -27.95 9.37 12.58
C GLY A 280 -27.37 7.96 12.68
N LEU A 281 -26.06 7.80 12.43
CA LEU A 281 -25.40 6.52 12.68
C LEU A 281 -25.24 6.30 14.17
N SER A 282 -25.59 5.12 14.63
CA SER A 282 -25.61 4.74 16.04
C SER A 282 -24.37 4.00 16.48
N PHE A 283 -23.78 4.44 17.60
CA PHE A 283 -22.61 3.85 18.23
C PHE A 283 -22.94 3.52 19.68
N PRO A 284 -23.52 2.35 19.95
CA PRO A 284 -23.91 1.98 21.30
C PRO A 284 -22.69 1.64 22.16
N GLN A 285 -22.63 2.25 23.34
CA GLN A 285 -21.63 1.98 24.37
C GLN A 285 -22.32 1.78 25.72
N GLY A 286 -22.44 0.54 26.17
CA GLY A 286 -23.27 0.22 27.34
C GLY A 286 -24.71 0.58 27.09
N ALA A 287 -25.34 1.40 27.99
CA ALA A 287 -26.70 1.90 27.82
C ALA A 287 -26.77 3.13 26.89
N SER A 288 -25.66 3.82 26.66
CA SER A 288 -25.64 5.07 25.91
C SER A 288 -25.51 4.80 24.40
N LEU A 289 -26.32 5.45 23.61
CA LEU A 289 -26.30 5.48 22.16
C LEU A 289 -25.76 6.84 21.74
N SER A 290 -24.47 6.87 21.34
CA SER A 290 -23.84 8.05 20.75
C SER A 290 -24.16 8.12 19.27
N LEU A 291 -24.48 9.30 18.77
CA LEU A 291 -24.85 9.51 17.37
C LEU A 291 -23.76 10.22 16.60
N ARG A 292 -23.60 9.85 15.34
CA ARG A 292 -22.80 10.56 14.34
C ARG A 292 -23.67 11.04 13.20
N LEU A 293 -23.53 12.31 12.85
CA LEU A 293 -24.34 12.98 11.83
C LEU A 293 -23.47 13.40 10.65
N ASN A 294 -24.06 13.41 9.46
CA ASN A 294 -23.43 13.90 8.24
C ASN A 294 -23.66 15.38 7.96
N ALA A 295 -24.55 16.03 8.71
CA ALA A 295 -24.84 17.44 8.58
C ALA A 295 -25.23 18.03 9.94
N PRO A 296 -24.95 19.32 10.21
CA PRO A 296 -25.38 19.97 11.44
C PRO A 296 -26.91 20.13 11.44
N PRO A 297 -27.56 19.82 12.56
CA PRO A 297 -28.99 20.02 12.68
C PRO A 297 -29.40 21.50 12.57
N SER A 298 -30.46 21.78 11.82
CA SER A 298 -31.07 23.09 11.67
C SER A 298 -32.31 23.19 12.55
N PHE A 299 -32.43 24.27 13.34
CA PHE A 299 -33.60 24.61 14.16
C PHE A 299 -34.53 25.60 13.42
N HIS A 300 -34.25 25.91 12.15
CA HIS A 300 -35.11 26.75 11.31
C HIS A 300 -35.75 25.90 10.22
N LYS A 301 -36.89 26.33 9.70
CA LYS A 301 -37.65 25.62 8.67
C LYS A 301 -36.87 25.52 7.34
N PRO A 302 -36.74 24.36 6.75
CA PRO A 302 -37.14 23.05 7.26
C PRO A 302 -36.29 22.62 8.47
N GLU A 303 -36.92 22.23 9.56
CA GLU A 303 -36.28 21.81 10.79
C GLU A 303 -35.65 20.41 10.61
N SER A 304 -34.50 20.18 11.24
CA SER A 304 -33.82 18.89 11.12
C SER A 304 -34.43 17.87 12.10
N VAL A 305 -34.82 16.72 11.57
CA VAL A 305 -35.23 15.55 12.33
C VAL A 305 -34.16 14.50 12.14
N ILE A 306 -33.46 14.13 13.21
CA ILE A 306 -32.47 13.04 13.18
C ILE A 306 -33.24 11.72 13.20
N VAL A 307 -32.93 10.84 12.24
CA VAL A 307 -33.51 9.50 12.12
C VAL A 307 -32.47 8.48 12.55
N ILE A 308 -32.83 7.60 13.44
CA ILE A 308 -31.99 6.60 14.07
C ILE A 308 -32.67 5.25 13.95
N GLY A 309 -31.97 4.26 13.41
CA GLY A 309 -32.40 2.87 13.42
C GLY A 309 -32.23 2.27 14.81
N LEU A 310 -33.27 1.62 15.29
CA LEU A 310 -33.21 0.73 16.46
C LEU A 310 -33.04 -0.72 15.96
N PRO A 311 -32.63 -1.66 16.84
CA PRO A 311 -32.49 -3.05 16.43
C PRO A 311 -33.82 -3.59 15.88
N ALA A 312 -33.75 -4.32 14.74
CA ALA A 312 -34.92 -4.88 14.07
C ALA A 312 -35.74 -5.81 15.00
N ILE A 313 -37.07 -5.83 14.82
CA ILE A 313 -37.98 -6.63 15.64
C ILE A 313 -38.15 -8.02 15.03
N GLN A 314 -37.33 -8.96 15.48
CA GLN A 314 -37.26 -10.31 14.92
C GLN A 314 -36.66 -11.33 15.89
N LYS A 315 -36.67 -12.60 15.52
CA LYS A 315 -35.96 -13.63 16.28
C LYS A 315 -34.47 -13.44 16.10
N ALA A 316 -33.68 -13.71 17.15
CA ALA A 316 -32.23 -13.68 17.05
C ALA A 316 -31.71 -14.70 16.02
N LYS A 317 -30.82 -14.25 15.17
CA LYS A 317 -29.98 -15.10 14.34
C LYS A 317 -28.62 -15.20 15.01
N LEU A 318 -28.26 -16.40 15.44
CA LEU A 318 -27.01 -16.62 16.13
C LEU A 318 -25.82 -16.43 15.18
N PRO A 319 -24.69 -15.87 15.65
CA PRO A 319 -23.53 -15.64 14.80
C PRO A 319 -22.89 -16.93 14.32
N PRO A 320 -22.54 -17.06 13.02
CA PRO A 320 -21.92 -18.26 12.46
C PRO A 320 -20.42 -18.32 12.76
N LEU A 321 -20.02 -18.40 14.02
CA LEU A 321 -18.62 -18.52 14.43
C LEU A 321 -18.04 -19.88 14.07
N HIS A 322 -16.88 -19.90 13.41
CA HIS A 322 -16.13 -21.11 13.13
C HIS A 322 -14.64 -20.92 13.37
N PRO A 323 -13.89 -21.96 13.68
CA PRO A 323 -12.45 -21.89 13.80
C PRO A 323 -11.80 -21.51 12.46
N HIS A 324 -10.79 -20.66 12.47
CA HIS A 324 -9.98 -20.37 11.29
C HIS A 324 -9.34 -21.64 10.71
N ASP A 325 -8.82 -22.51 11.58
CA ASP A 325 -8.40 -23.88 11.24
C ASP A 325 -9.11 -24.89 12.16
N PRO A 326 -9.99 -25.74 11.61
CA PRO A 326 -10.69 -26.76 12.41
C PRO A 326 -9.79 -27.76 13.13
N ASN A 327 -8.55 -27.92 12.66
CA ASN A 327 -7.56 -28.84 13.24
C ASN A 327 -6.62 -28.17 14.26
N GLN A 328 -6.75 -26.87 14.42
CA GLN A 328 -5.89 -26.13 15.35
C GLN A 328 -6.16 -26.56 16.78
N VAL A 329 -5.09 -26.83 17.52
CA VAL A 329 -5.10 -27.08 18.95
C VAL A 329 -4.58 -25.83 19.66
N ALA A 330 -5.35 -25.26 20.58
CA ALA A 330 -4.92 -24.12 21.38
C ALA A 330 -4.20 -24.59 22.66
N CYS A 331 -3.30 -23.79 23.20
CA CYS A 331 -2.59 -24.13 24.44
C CYS A 331 -3.26 -23.52 25.67
N LEU A 332 -3.78 -24.34 26.55
CA LEU A 332 -4.39 -23.89 27.81
C LEU A 332 -3.38 -23.34 28.82
N LEU A 333 -2.10 -23.69 28.69
CA LEU A 333 -1.02 -23.20 29.54
C LEU A 333 -0.54 -21.81 29.17
N GLN A 334 -0.93 -21.31 27.99
CA GLN A 334 -0.61 -19.96 27.54
C GLN A 334 -1.41 -18.93 28.34
N PRO A 335 -0.77 -17.94 28.98
CA PRO A 335 -1.45 -16.96 29.87
C PRO A 335 -2.57 -16.15 29.19
N GLU A 336 -2.40 -15.86 27.90
CA GLU A 336 -3.35 -15.10 27.07
C GLU A 336 -3.68 -15.93 25.83
N MET A 337 -4.22 -17.15 26.08
CA MET A 337 -4.59 -18.04 25.00
C MET A 337 -5.61 -17.38 24.08
N THR A 338 -5.30 -17.32 22.80
CA THR A 338 -6.21 -16.87 21.75
C THR A 338 -6.78 -18.05 21.00
N ILE A 339 -8.09 -18.07 20.83
CA ILE A 339 -8.82 -19.01 19.97
C ILE A 339 -9.14 -18.27 18.67
N PRO A 340 -8.43 -18.52 17.57
CA PRO A 340 -8.68 -17.84 16.30
C PRO A 340 -10.04 -18.26 15.73
N LEU A 341 -10.94 -17.31 15.58
CA LEU A 341 -12.30 -17.53 15.10
C LEU A 341 -12.67 -16.49 14.04
N GLU A 342 -13.50 -16.90 13.08
CA GLU A 342 -13.99 -16.05 11.99
C GLU A 342 -15.45 -16.30 11.68
N GLY A 343 -16.01 -15.59 10.68
CA GLY A 343 -17.37 -15.76 10.20
C GLY A 343 -18.43 -14.91 10.89
N ALA A 344 -18.09 -14.20 11.98
CA ALA A 344 -19.05 -13.34 12.70
C ALA A 344 -18.42 -12.01 13.10
N PRO A 345 -18.20 -11.08 12.16
CA PRO A 345 -17.49 -9.82 12.42
C PRO A 345 -18.14 -8.97 13.52
N LEU A 346 -19.46 -9.06 13.72
CA LEU A 346 -20.14 -8.33 14.79
C LEU A 346 -19.82 -8.86 16.20
N VAL A 347 -19.36 -10.09 16.35
CA VAL A 347 -18.84 -10.59 17.64
C VAL A 347 -17.63 -9.79 18.08
N PHE A 348 -16.83 -9.32 17.13
CA PHE A 348 -15.57 -8.62 17.37
C PHE A 348 -15.67 -7.09 17.30
N SER A 349 -16.73 -6.56 16.68
CA SER A 349 -16.93 -5.11 16.53
C SER A 349 -18.05 -4.52 17.39
N SER A 350 -18.91 -5.35 18.00
CA SER A 350 -20.01 -4.93 18.88
C SER A 350 -19.91 -5.60 20.25
N SER A 351 -20.85 -5.28 21.14
CA SER A 351 -21.00 -5.92 22.44
C SER A 351 -22.17 -6.93 22.49
N PHE A 352 -22.70 -7.33 21.32
CA PHE A 352 -23.84 -8.26 21.24
C PHE A 352 -23.53 -9.62 21.83
N ALA A 353 -22.31 -10.13 21.59
CA ALA A 353 -21.81 -11.34 22.22
C ALA A 353 -21.24 -11.00 23.60
N HIS A 354 -21.80 -11.56 24.64
CA HIS A 354 -21.36 -11.30 26.02
C HIS A 354 -21.43 -12.55 26.90
N GLY A 355 -20.78 -12.51 28.05
CA GLY A 355 -20.68 -13.65 28.94
C GLY A 355 -20.07 -14.89 28.29
N LEU A 356 -19.12 -14.67 27.36
CA LEU A 356 -18.48 -15.74 26.62
C LEU A 356 -17.55 -16.56 27.52
N VAL A 357 -17.65 -17.87 27.41
CA VAL A 357 -16.80 -18.83 28.14
C VAL A 357 -16.39 -19.98 27.23
N LEU A 358 -15.22 -20.54 27.46
CA LEU A 358 -14.83 -21.85 26.95
C LEU A 358 -15.25 -22.90 27.99
N HIS A 359 -16.30 -23.63 27.69
CA HIS A 359 -16.82 -24.72 28.52
C HIS A 359 -16.03 -25.98 28.24
N LEU A 360 -15.15 -26.38 29.16
CA LEU A 360 -14.33 -27.60 29.00
C LEU A 360 -15.13 -28.85 29.33
N ASN A 361 -15.13 -29.82 28.43
CA ASN A 361 -15.82 -31.13 28.55
C ASN A 361 -15.04 -32.10 29.45
N ARG A 362 -14.95 -31.78 30.73
CA ARG A 362 -14.26 -32.66 31.74
C ARG A 362 -15.22 -33.63 32.42
N THR A 363 -14.74 -34.87 32.64
CA THR A 363 -15.43 -35.80 33.52
C THR A 363 -15.26 -35.31 34.95
N GLY A 364 -16.34 -34.93 35.62
CA GLY A 364 -16.36 -34.45 37.01
C GLY A 364 -17.04 -33.07 37.13
N ALA A 365 -16.31 -32.03 37.28
CA ALA A 365 -16.84 -30.69 37.33
C ALA A 365 -16.52 -29.93 36.03
N PRO A 366 -17.56 -29.45 35.29
CA PRO A 366 -17.31 -28.59 34.12
C PRO A 366 -16.57 -27.32 34.56
N THR A 367 -15.63 -26.89 33.78
CA THR A 367 -14.85 -25.65 34.01
C THR A 367 -15.12 -24.66 32.90
N ASP A 368 -15.63 -23.50 33.27
CA ASP A 368 -15.85 -22.39 32.38
C ASP A 368 -14.66 -21.41 32.47
N ILE A 369 -14.04 -21.13 31.33
CA ILE A 369 -12.94 -20.17 31.22
C ILE A 369 -13.48 -18.93 30.52
N PRO A 370 -13.48 -17.75 31.17
CA PRO A 370 -13.97 -16.51 30.58
C PRO A 370 -13.19 -16.12 29.34
N LEU A 371 -13.91 -15.73 28.28
CA LEU A 371 -13.37 -15.29 27.00
C LEU A 371 -13.85 -13.88 26.68
N THR A 372 -13.00 -13.11 26.02
CA THR A 372 -13.32 -11.79 25.48
C THR A 372 -13.01 -11.76 23.98
N PRO A 373 -13.91 -11.17 23.15
CA PRO A 373 -13.62 -10.98 21.73
C PRO A 373 -12.51 -9.95 21.55
N ASP A 374 -11.48 -10.32 20.79
CA ASP A 374 -10.39 -9.42 20.44
C ASP A 374 -10.05 -9.52 18.95
N ALA A 375 -10.43 -8.47 18.21
CA ALA A 375 -10.18 -8.39 16.78
C ALA A 375 -8.68 -8.23 16.46
N PHE A 376 -7.91 -7.59 17.35
CA PHE A 376 -6.46 -7.40 17.18
C PHE A 376 -5.70 -8.73 17.29
N GLU A 377 -6.12 -9.58 18.22
CA GLU A 377 -5.56 -10.94 18.36
C GLU A 377 -6.19 -11.94 17.38
N GLY A 378 -7.26 -11.54 16.68
CA GLY A 378 -7.90 -12.35 15.65
C GLY A 378 -8.78 -13.48 16.19
N GLY A 379 -9.38 -13.32 17.38
CA GLY A 379 -10.18 -14.36 17.97
C GLY A 379 -10.74 -14.05 19.36
N LEU A 380 -11.10 -15.11 20.08
CA LEU A 380 -11.50 -15.02 21.48
C LEU A 380 -10.26 -15.23 22.37
N VAL A 381 -9.99 -14.29 23.26
CA VAL A 381 -8.85 -14.31 24.18
C VAL A 381 -9.33 -14.66 25.57
N VAL A 382 -8.54 -15.46 26.31
CA VAL A 382 -8.80 -15.70 27.73
C VAL A 382 -8.71 -14.36 28.48
N ALA A 383 -9.78 -14.00 29.19
CA ALA A 383 -9.89 -12.71 29.86
C ALA A 383 -8.76 -12.49 30.86
N LYS A 384 -8.02 -11.40 30.71
CA LYS A 384 -7.05 -10.91 31.70
C LYS A 384 -7.82 -10.56 32.99
N LYS A 385 -7.19 -10.87 34.11
CA LYS A 385 -7.63 -10.35 35.39
C LYS A 385 -7.25 -8.87 35.47
N GLU A 386 -8.14 -7.98 35.06
CA GLU A 386 -7.96 -6.56 35.34
C GLU A 386 -7.94 -6.31 36.84
N ASN A 387 -6.85 -5.72 37.32
CA ASN A 387 -6.86 -4.96 38.57
C ASN A 387 -7.64 -3.66 38.32
N SER A 388 -8.92 -3.77 38.05
CA SER A 388 -9.80 -2.62 37.96
C SER A 388 -10.10 -2.15 39.38
N GLY A 389 -9.59 -0.95 39.68
CA GLY A 389 -10.16 -0.12 40.73
C GLY A 389 -11.66 0.06 40.50
N PRO A 390 -12.45 0.42 41.50
CA PRO A 390 -13.88 0.29 41.46
C PRO A 390 -14.51 1.14 40.38
N PRO A 391 -15.32 0.58 39.46
CA PRO A 391 -16.20 1.39 38.65
C PRO A 391 -17.36 1.85 39.56
N HIS A 392 -17.57 3.14 39.57
CA HIS A 392 -18.74 3.75 40.18
C HIS A 392 -20.05 3.16 39.62
N ASP A 393 -20.87 2.69 40.53
CA ASP A 393 -22.30 2.45 40.43
C ASP A 393 -22.91 1.97 39.12
N LEU A 394 -23.13 0.65 39.04
CA LEU A 394 -24.31 0.01 38.48
C LEU A 394 -24.20 -1.52 38.73
N GLN A 395 -24.58 -1.98 39.93
CA GLN A 395 -24.82 -3.39 40.16
C GLN A 395 -26.20 -3.79 39.61
N PRO A 396 -26.33 -4.81 38.78
CA PRO A 396 -27.57 -5.51 38.61
C PRO A 396 -27.78 -6.42 39.83
N GLN A 397 -28.89 -6.22 40.55
CA GLN A 397 -29.39 -7.21 41.48
C GLN A 397 -29.93 -8.41 40.71
N GLY A 398 -29.15 -9.49 40.69
CA GLY A 398 -29.52 -10.77 40.10
C GLY A 398 -28.31 -11.69 40.20
N ASP A 399 -28.36 -12.65 41.11
CA ASP A 399 -27.46 -13.77 41.43
C ASP A 399 -26.13 -13.83 40.64
N SER A 400 -25.14 -13.07 41.09
CA SER A 400 -23.74 -13.18 40.62
C SER A 400 -22.98 -14.19 41.48
N ALA A 401 -23.22 -15.45 41.23
CA ALA A 401 -22.36 -16.51 41.74
C ALA A 401 -21.30 -16.94 40.70
N LEU A 402 -20.60 -15.97 40.06
CA LEU A 402 -19.52 -16.28 39.10
C LEU A 402 -18.38 -15.26 39.15
N ALA A 403 -17.99 -14.81 40.34
CA ALA A 403 -16.74 -14.07 40.55
C ALA A 403 -15.80 -14.89 41.46
N ALA A 404 -15.49 -16.13 41.07
CA ALA A 404 -14.42 -16.89 41.70
C ALA A 404 -13.23 -16.93 40.74
N LYS A 405 -12.06 -16.50 41.23
CA LYS A 405 -10.75 -16.69 40.58
C LYS A 405 -10.67 -18.05 39.91
N PRO A 406 -10.38 -18.17 38.63
CA PRO A 406 -9.84 -19.40 38.14
C PRO A 406 -8.34 -19.42 38.44
N ASP A 407 -7.92 -19.81 39.64
CA ASP A 407 -6.74 -20.68 39.77
C ASP A 407 -7.12 -21.95 39.00
N ILE A 408 -6.76 -22.00 37.70
CA ILE A 408 -6.91 -23.22 36.92
C ILE A 408 -5.95 -24.26 37.55
N LYS A 409 -6.35 -24.83 38.66
CA LYS A 409 -5.75 -26.04 39.18
C LYS A 409 -6.13 -27.12 38.18
N ILE A 410 -5.29 -27.31 37.18
CA ILE A 410 -5.31 -28.46 36.30
C ILE A 410 -5.14 -29.66 37.25
N GLY A 411 -6.26 -30.26 37.62
CA GLY A 411 -6.21 -31.54 38.39
C GLY A 411 -5.37 -32.51 37.59
N ALA A 412 -4.68 -33.43 38.25
CA ALA A 412 -3.83 -34.44 37.64
C ALA A 412 -4.62 -35.22 36.59
N THR A 413 -4.59 -34.73 35.35
CA THR A 413 -5.21 -35.35 34.17
C THR A 413 -4.09 -35.98 33.35
N THR A 414 -4.31 -37.21 32.90
CA THR A 414 -3.38 -37.93 32.01
C THR A 414 -3.62 -37.60 30.54
N ASP A 415 -4.71 -36.96 30.21
CA ASP A 415 -5.08 -36.65 28.82
C ASP A 415 -4.35 -35.41 28.32
N LEU A 416 -3.66 -35.54 27.21
CA LEU A 416 -2.91 -34.47 26.55
C LEU A 416 -3.82 -33.33 26.11
N THR A 417 -4.95 -33.66 25.46
CA THR A 417 -5.90 -32.73 24.92
C THR A 417 -7.31 -32.95 25.48
N ILE A 418 -8.07 -31.86 25.51
CA ILE A 418 -9.49 -31.89 25.88
C ILE A 418 -10.26 -31.02 24.89
N THR A 419 -11.53 -31.31 24.69
CA THR A 419 -12.42 -30.43 23.93
C THR A 419 -13.12 -29.43 24.82
N GLY A 420 -13.30 -28.24 24.33
CA GLY A 420 -14.12 -27.19 24.96
C GLY A 420 -15.06 -26.58 23.93
N THR A 421 -16.27 -26.23 24.39
CA THR A 421 -17.26 -25.57 23.54
C THR A 421 -17.35 -24.09 23.94
N VAL A 422 -17.31 -23.18 22.95
CA VAL A 422 -17.53 -21.77 23.19
C VAL A 422 -19.02 -21.57 23.52
N ARG A 423 -19.34 -20.93 24.64
CA ARG A 423 -20.69 -20.62 25.07
C ARG A 423 -20.80 -19.18 25.51
N GLY A 424 -22.00 -18.63 25.48
CA GLY A 424 -22.29 -17.28 25.93
C GLY A 424 -23.70 -16.85 25.55
N TYR A 425 -23.87 -15.54 25.42
CA TYR A 425 -25.15 -14.96 25.01
C TYR A 425 -24.96 -14.07 23.78
N TRP A 426 -25.94 -14.12 22.87
CA TRP A 426 -26.13 -13.20 21.77
C TRP A 426 -27.37 -12.35 22.08
N GLY A 427 -27.19 -11.19 22.66
CA GLY A 427 -28.30 -10.48 23.28
C GLY A 427 -28.91 -11.28 24.44
N PHE A 428 -30.22 -11.51 24.37
CA PHE A 428 -30.94 -12.30 25.37
C PHE A 428 -30.91 -13.81 25.13
N ASP A 429 -30.43 -14.25 23.97
CA ASP A 429 -30.47 -15.65 23.57
C ASP A 429 -29.16 -16.36 23.90
N SER A 430 -29.25 -17.57 24.45
CA SER A 430 -28.07 -18.40 24.69
C SER A 430 -27.46 -18.83 23.36
N PHE A 431 -26.14 -18.84 23.31
CA PHE A 431 -25.34 -19.12 22.11
C PHE A 431 -24.33 -20.22 22.38
N GLU A 432 -24.31 -21.21 21.51
CA GLU A 432 -23.26 -22.22 21.44
C GLU A 432 -22.48 -22.04 20.14
N GLY A 433 -21.18 -21.76 20.28
CA GLY A 433 -20.23 -21.66 19.19
C GLY A 433 -19.51 -22.98 18.90
N PRO A 434 -18.37 -22.92 18.22
CA PRO A 434 -17.60 -24.11 17.82
C PRO A 434 -17.01 -24.85 19.01
N THR A 435 -16.77 -26.14 18.80
CA THR A 435 -15.97 -26.97 19.70
C THR A 435 -14.50 -26.86 19.31
N ILE A 436 -13.65 -26.55 20.28
CA ILE A 436 -12.21 -26.32 20.14
C ILE A 436 -11.46 -27.41 20.89
N THR A 437 -10.39 -27.92 20.30
CA THR A 437 -9.45 -28.80 20.99
C THR A 437 -8.37 -27.96 21.68
N VAL A 438 -8.14 -28.20 22.97
CA VAL A 438 -7.10 -27.49 23.73
C VAL A 438 -6.12 -28.51 24.33
N GLN A 439 -4.83 -28.18 24.27
CA GLN A 439 -3.77 -28.95 24.94
C GLN A 439 -3.65 -28.44 26.39
N GLN A 440 -3.76 -29.34 27.35
CA GLN A 440 -3.81 -28.99 28.78
C GLN A 440 -2.55 -29.34 29.55
N ILE A 441 -1.66 -30.11 28.97
CA ILE A 441 -0.36 -30.47 29.53
C ILE A 441 0.74 -30.22 28.50
N LYS A 442 1.98 -30.06 28.97
CA LYS A 442 3.11 -29.84 28.06
C LYS A 442 3.35 -31.04 27.13
N GLY A 443 3.90 -30.78 25.97
CA GLY A 443 4.29 -31.79 24.98
C GLY A 443 5.53 -32.54 25.45
N LYS A 444 5.71 -33.74 24.90
CA LYS A 444 6.85 -34.63 25.20
C LYS A 444 7.25 -35.43 23.96
N ASP A 445 8.32 -36.21 24.08
CA ASP A 445 8.80 -37.15 23.06
C ASP A 445 9.17 -36.44 21.73
N TRP A 446 9.88 -35.32 21.87
CA TRP A 446 10.34 -34.47 20.75
C TRP A 446 11.28 -35.24 19.83
N LYS A 447 10.98 -35.28 18.54
CA LYS A 447 11.77 -35.92 17.49
C LYS A 447 11.78 -35.12 16.20
N ILE A 448 12.93 -35.07 15.55
CA ILE A 448 13.03 -34.59 14.20
C ILE A 448 12.57 -35.71 13.26
N VAL A 449 11.60 -35.38 12.39
CA VAL A 449 11.00 -36.36 11.46
C VAL A 449 11.89 -36.57 10.25
N ASP A 450 12.48 -35.49 9.77
CA ASP A 450 13.35 -35.50 8.59
C ASP A 450 14.77 -35.86 9.03
N SER A 451 15.37 -36.80 8.35
CA SER A 451 16.79 -37.14 8.56
C SER A 451 17.75 -36.14 7.91
N THR A 452 17.28 -34.94 7.65
CA THR A 452 18.04 -33.86 7.00
C THR A 452 19.14 -33.38 7.90
N GLN A 453 20.37 -33.61 7.47
CA GLN A 453 21.54 -33.01 8.07
C GLN A 453 21.48 -31.50 7.89
N LEU A 454 21.69 -30.75 8.92
CA LEU A 454 21.78 -29.31 8.83
C LEU A 454 23.03 -28.89 8.07
N LEU A 455 22.89 -27.93 7.19
CA LEU A 455 24.00 -27.37 6.46
C LEU A 455 24.34 -25.98 7.00
N ALA A 456 25.57 -25.83 7.49
CA ALA A 456 26.07 -24.53 7.93
C ALA A 456 26.20 -23.56 6.75
N GLY A 457 25.98 -22.28 6.98
CA GLY A 457 26.05 -21.21 5.98
C GLY A 457 24.77 -20.94 5.21
N GLN A 458 23.67 -21.67 5.46
CA GLN A 458 22.39 -21.49 4.76
C GLN A 458 21.18 -21.61 5.69
N GLU A 459 20.00 -21.40 5.13
CA GLU A 459 18.74 -21.68 5.82
C GLU A 459 18.40 -23.18 5.67
N ASN A 460 17.91 -23.75 6.75
CA ASN A 460 17.51 -25.15 6.81
C ASN A 460 16.06 -25.26 7.26
N HIS A 461 15.32 -26.18 6.68
CA HIS A 461 13.94 -26.47 7.03
C HIS A 461 13.86 -27.84 7.68
N LEU A 462 13.24 -27.93 8.85
CA LEU A 462 13.07 -29.15 9.61
C LEU A 462 11.63 -29.38 10.01
N SER A 463 11.26 -30.62 10.23
CA SER A 463 9.99 -31.02 10.83
C SER A 463 10.23 -31.60 12.22
N LEU A 464 9.69 -30.93 13.25
CA LEU A 464 9.77 -31.35 14.64
C LEU A 464 8.43 -31.93 15.08
N LYS A 465 8.40 -33.18 15.47
CA LYS A 465 7.21 -33.90 15.96
C LYS A 465 7.31 -34.20 17.45
N ALA A 466 6.16 -34.13 18.14
CA ALA A 466 6.05 -34.48 19.54
C ALA A 466 4.66 -35.00 19.87
N ASP A 467 4.47 -35.49 21.08
CA ASP A 467 3.14 -35.70 21.64
C ASP A 467 2.62 -34.36 22.18
N GLY A 468 2.01 -33.53 21.30
CA GLY A 468 1.48 -32.22 21.61
C GLY A 468 2.49 -31.09 21.41
N THR A 469 2.20 -30.27 20.41
CA THR A 469 3.06 -29.12 20.00
C THR A 469 2.44 -27.74 20.23
N ALA A 470 1.15 -27.69 20.62
CA ALA A 470 0.44 -26.42 20.75
C ALA A 470 0.96 -25.51 21.86
N CYS A 471 1.63 -26.08 22.87
CA CYS A 471 2.14 -25.30 24.00
C CYS A 471 3.60 -24.85 23.85
N VAL A 472 4.18 -24.91 22.65
CA VAL A 472 5.51 -24.38 22.40
C VAL A 472 5.46 -22.85 22.43
N GLN A 473 6.30 -22.25 23.27
CA GLN A 473 6.44 -20.82 23.40
C GLN A 473 7.59 -20.29 22.55
N HIS A 474 8.73 -20.96 22.57
CA HIS A 474 9.94 -20.52 21.92
C HIS A 474 10.82 -21.70 21.55
N ILE A 475 11.48 -21.64 20.41
CA ILE A 475 12.49 -22.60 20.00
C ILE A 475 13.77 -21.85 19.67
N ALA A 476 14.88 -22.32 20.19
CA ALA A 476 16.19 -21.79 19.88
C ALA A 476 17.17 -22.90 19.51
N LEU A 477 18.12 -22.62 18.66
CA LEU A 477 19.28 -23.45 18.41
C LEU A 477 20.35 -23.08 19.45
N ALA A 478 20.59 -23.95 20.39
CA ALA A 478 21.54 -23.77 21.50
C ALA A 478 22.85 -24.50 21.23
N SER A 479 23.97 -23.92 21.64
CA SER A 479 25.30 -24.52 21.62
C SER A 479 26.04 -24.15 22.91
N ASP A 480 26.91 -25.02 23.38
CA ASP A 480 27.70 -24.78 24.59
C ASP A 480 28.67 -23.60 24.45
N ASN A 481 29.01 -23.20 23.22
CA ASN A 481 30.06 -22.22 22.92
C ASN A 481 29.57 -20.95 22.21
N ALA A 482 28.27 -20.80 21.95
CA ALA A 482 27.71 -19.67 21.22
C ALA A 482 26.37 -19.21 21.83
N LYS A 483 25.98 -17.97 21.52
CA LYS A 483 24.67 -17.44 21.89
C LYS A 483 23.57 -18.22 21.13
N ASP A 484 22.47 -18.50 21.83
CA ASP A 484 21.27 -19.11 21.24
C ASP A 484 20.79 -18.33 20.02
N VAL A 485 20.43 -19.05 18.97
CA VAL A 485 19.86 -18.50 17.74
C VAL A 485 18.38 -18.84 17.70
N ASP A 486 17.53 -17.83 17.59
CA ASP A 486 16.09 -18.01 17.54
C ASP A 486 15.68 -18.77 16.26
N VAL A 487 14.76 -19.72 16.42
CA VAL A 487 14.22 -20.57 15.37
C VAL A 487 12.75 -20.24 15.17
N SER A 488 12.39 -19.78 13.96
CA SER A 488 11.00 -19.56 13.63
C SER A 488 10.29 -20.90 13.36
N PHE A 489 9.05 -20.99 13.83
CA PHE A 489 8.27 -22.21 13.69
C PHE A 489 6.80 -21.92 13.42
N LYS A 490 6.13 -22.87 12.79
CA LYS A 490 4.69 -22.86 12.53
C LYS A 490 4.15 -24.29 12.52
N PRO A 491 2.84 -24.50 12.78
CA PRO A 491 2.22 -25.80 12.56
C PRO A 491 2.46 -26.28 11.14
N ALA A 492 2.84 -27.53 10.96
CA ALA A 492 3.04 -28.09 9.63
C ALA A 492 1.70 -28.26 8.91
N ALA A 493 1.69 -28.02 7.59
CA ALA A 493 0.50 -28.13 6.76
C ALA A 493 0.39 -29.56 6.18
N GLY A 494 -0.83 -30.13 6.17
CA GLY A 494 -1.12 -31.40 5.52
C GLY A 494 -1.81 -32.43 6.44
N LYS A 495 -2.32 -33.51 5.85
CA LYS A 495 -3.10 -34.55 6.57
C LYS A 495 -2.28 -35.34 7.61
N ASP A 496 -0.98 -35.49 7.40
CA ASP A 496 -0.06 -36.23 8.27
C ASP A 496 0.73 -35.30 9.21
N ALA A 497 0.39 -34.03 9.25
CA ALA A 497 1.09 -32.97 9.97
C ALA A 497 0.64 -32.82 11.44
N LYS A 498 -0.22 -33.70 11.93
CA LYS A 498 -0.69 -33.67 13.32
C LYS A 498 0.50 -33.69 14.27
N ASP A 499 0.49 -32.80 15.25
CA ASP A 499 1.53 -32.67 16.28
C ASP A 499 2.96 -32.48 15.71
N THR A 500 3.06 -31.80 14.54
CA THR A 500 4.32 -31.52 13.87
C THR A 500 4.47 -30.01 13.66
N LEU A 501 5.67 -29.50 13.94
CA LEU A 501 6.05 -28.10 13.66
C LEU A 501 7.04 -28.06 12.49
N ALA A 502 6.81 -27.18 11.55
CA ALA A 502 7.78 -26.79 10.54
C ALA A 502 8.68 -25.70 11.12
N LEU A 503 9.98 -25.93 11.10
CA LEU A 503 11.00 -25.04 11.63
C LEU A 503 11.82 -24.44 10.50
N ASP A 504 12.08 -23.14 10.56
CA ASP A 504 13.04 -22.45 9.71
C ASP A 504 14.28 -22.09 10.55
N VAL A 505 15.38 -22.82 10.32
CA VAL A 505 16.62 -22.71 11.10
C VAL A 505 17.68 -21.99 10.27
N SER A 506 17.99 -20.74 10.60
CA SER A 506 19.01 -19.97 9.88
C SER A 506 20.41 -20.28 10.45
N LEU A 507 21.23 -20.96 9.66
CA LEU A 507 22.63 -21.23 9.98
C LEU A 507 23.63 -20.37 9.18
N LYS A 508 23.20 -19.21 8.65
CA LYS A 508 24.02 -18.33 7.80
C LYS A 508 25.33 -17.88 8.46
N THR A 509 25.32 -17.71 9.76
CA THR A 509 26.46 -17.22 10.55
C THR A 509 26.99 -18.26 11.54
N VAL A 510 26.46 -19.50 11.47
CA VAL A 510 26.71 -20.54 12.45
C VAL A 510 27.77 -21.51 11.92
N GLN A 511 28.74 -21.88 12.77
CA GLN A 511 29.82 -22.83 12.41
C GLN A 511 29.31 -24.28 12.41
N PRO A 512 29.94 -25.17 11.63
CA PRO A 512 29.66 -26.60 11.75
C PRO A 512 29.96 -27.14 13.15
N GLY A 513 29.13 -28.09 13.63
CA GLY A 513 29.33 -28.66 14.97
C GLY A 513 28.05 -29.26 15.56
N GLY A 514 28.13 -29.61 16.83
CA GLY A 514 26.99 -30.13 17.61
C GLY A 514 26.15 -28.97 18.17
N TYR A 515 24.85 -29.08 17.98
CA TYR A 515 23.83 -28.15 18.48
C TYR A 515 22.69 -28.92 19.16
N SER A 516 21.82 -28.21 19.82
CA SER A 516 20.54 -28.75 20.28
C SER A 516 19.42 -27.76 20.02
N LEU A 517 18.26 -28.23 19.58
CA LEU A 517 17.03 -27.44 19.63
C LEU A 517 16.60 -27.38 21.11
N ALA A 518 16.58 -26.18 21.65
CA ALA A 518 16.07 -25.90 23.00
C ALA A 518 14.62 -25.41 22.85
N ILE A 519 13.68 -26.21 23.32
CA ILE A 519 12.25 -26.01 23.18
C ILE A 519 11.72 -25.53 24.54
N GLN A 520 11.23 -24.28 24.57
CA GLN A 520 10.58 -23.70 25.72
C GLN A 520 9.07 -23.86 25.58
N GLN A 521 8.41 -24.38 26.58
CA GLN A 521 6.97 -24.55 26.62
C GLN A 521 6.32 -23.60 27.64
N TYR A 522 5.08 -23.18 27.37
CA TYR A 522 4.30 -22.42 28.35
C TYR A 522 4.11 -23.21 29.63
N GLY A 523 4.26 -22.54 30.77
CA GLY A 523 4.12 -23.15 32.10
C GLY A 523 5.32 -23.98 32.57
N ASP A 524 6.42 -24.01 31.82
CA ASP A 524 7.65 -24.70 32.20
C ASP A 524 8.83 -23.71 32.24
N SER A 525 9.68 -23.84 33.26
CA SER A 525 10.94 -23.10 33.38
C SER A 525 12.09 -23.84 32.65
N ASP A 526 11.97 -25.13 32.44
CA ASP A 526 12.99 -25.95 31.83
C ASP A 526 12.77 -26.05 30.32
N ARG A 527 13.86 -26.22 29.58
CA ARG A 527 13.83 -26.38 28.12
C ARG A 527 14.09 -27.84 27.75
N ASP A 528 13.22 -28.43 26.96
CA ASP A 528 13.49 -29.70 26.30
C ASP A 528 14.59 -29.54 25.26
N LYS A 529 15.50 -30.54 25.14
CA LYS A 529 16.61 -30.47 24.20
C LYS A 529 16.58 -31.62 23.21
N VAL A 530 16.66 -31.31 21.91
CA VAL A 530 16.80 -32.30 20.84
C VAL A 530 18.15 -32.07 20.14
N PRO A 531 19.07 -33.08 20.19
CA PRO A 531 20.40 -32.90 19.60
C PRO A 531 20.35 -32.83 18.09
N LEU A 532 21.21 -31.96 17.51
CA LEU A 532 21.39 -31.72 16.09
C LEU A 532 22.88 -31.66 15.75
N THR A 533 23.19 -31.89 14.46
CA THR A 533 24.54 -31.69 13.96
C THR A 533 24.49 -30.90 12.68
N ALA A 534 25.23 -29.79 12.65
CA ALA A 534 25.42 -28.99 11.45
C ALA A 534 26.70 -29.41 10.75
N TYR A 535 26.58 -29.69 9.47
CA TYR A 535 27.69 -30.09 8.59
C TYR A 535 28.01 -28.94 7.60
N THR A 536 29.22 -28.95 7.09
CA THR A 536 29.61 -28.05 6.01
C THR A 536 29.00 -28.53 4.70
N ALA A 537 28.49 -27.64 3.88
CA ALA A 537 28.01 -27.97 2.55
C ALA A 537 29.13 -28.58 1.71
N GLY A 538 28.85 -29.63 0.96
CA GLY A 538 29.74 -30.23 -0.01
C GLY A 538 29.88 -29.24 -1.19
N ILE A 539 31.05 -28.56 -1.27
CA ILE A 539 31.39 -27.69 -2.38
C ILE A 539 32.21 -28.45 -3.41
N HIS A 540 31.82 -28.36 -4.65
CA HIS A 540 32.60 -28.89 -5.79
C HIS A 540 32.88 -27.75 -6.77
N LEU A 541 34.16 -27.55 -7.11
CA LEU A 541 34.62 -26.56 -8.09
C LEU A 541 34.97 -27.28 -9.36
N ASP A 542 34.24 -27.03 -10.45
CA ASP A 542 34.47 -27.66 -11.75
C ASP A 542 35.58 -26.98 -12.50
N GLY A 543 35.63 -25.66 -12.57
CA GLY A 543 36.61 -24.87 -13.26
C GLY A 543 36.38 -23.36 -13.18
N LEU A 544 37.44 -22.62 -13.44
CA LEU A 544 37.45 -21.17 -13.46
C LEU A 544 37.82 -20.66 -14.83
N LYS A 545 36.91 -19.95 -15.51
CA LYS A 545 37.12 -19.41 -16.85
C LYS A 545 37.54 -17.96 -16.80
N VAL A 546 38.66 -17.59 -17.44
CA VAL A 546 39.21 -16.23 -17.46
C VAL A 546 39.73 -15.90 -18.84
N HIS A 547 39.36 -14.74 -19.39
CA HIS A 547 40.03 -14.20 -20.60
C HIS A 547 41.26 -13.39 -20.21
N GLY A 548 42.31 -13.52 -20.99
CA GLY A 548 43.55 -12.78 -20.75
C GLY A 548 43.32 -11.27 -20.66
N GLY A 549 43.75 -10.63 -19.57
CA GLY A 549 43.60 -9.20 -19.33
C GLY A 549 42.26 -8.80 -18.71
N ASP A 550 41.31 -9.73 -18.55
CA ASP A 550 39.98 -9.44 -17.99
C ASP A 550 40.05 -9.18 -16.49
N LYS A 551 39.15 -8.29 -16.03
CA LYS A 551 38.82 -8.05 -14.61
C LYS A 551 37.73 -8.98 -14.12
N THR A 552 37.16 -9.81 -14.99
CA THR A 552 36.05 -10.70 -14.69
C THR A 552 36.42 -12.16 -14.92
N ALA A 553 35.89 -13.06 -14.12
CA ALA A 553 36.03 -14.49 -14.23
C ALA A 553 34.70 -15.19 -13.97
N VAL A 554 34.53 -16.41 -14.50
CA VAL A 554 33.36 -17.23 -14.29
C VAL A 554 33.79 -18.54 -13.61
N LEU A 555 33.27 -18.76 -12.39
CA LEU A 555 33.49 -19.98 -11.64
C LEU A 555 32.26 -20.89 -11.79
N THR A 556 32.49 -22.15 -12.13
CA THR A 556 31.45 -23.19 -12.25
C THR A 556 31.66 -24.31 -11.22
N GLY A 557 30.57 -24.90 -10.74
CA GLY A 557 30.64 -25.91 -9.71
C GLY A 557 29.31 -26.25 -9.07
N GLN A 558 29.33 -26.63 -7.81
CA GLN A 558 28.17 -26.85 -6.95
C GLN A 558 28.44 -26.29 -5.55
N GLY A 559 27.45 -25.70 -4.91
CA GLY A 559 27.62 -25.08 -3.59
C GLY A 559 28.37 -23.75 -3.63
N LEU A 560 28.39 -23.07 -4.78
CA LEU A 560 29.19 -21.86 -5.02
C LEU A 560 28.76 -20.64 -4.17
N LYS A 561 27.57 -20.64 -3.60
CA LYS A 561 27.10 -19.57 -2.68
C LYS A 561 27.99 -19.37 -1.46
N ASP A 562 28.81 -20.36 -1.14
CA ASP A 562 29.75 -20.30 -0.02
C ASP A 562 31.14 -19.78 -0.41
N VAL A 563 31.37 -19.47 -1.68
CA VAL A 563 32.61 -18.87 -2.15
C VAL A 563 32.61 -17.38 -1.81
N VAL A 564 33.61 -16.93 -1.05
CA VAL A 564 33.82 -15.51 -0.68
C VAL A 564 34.68 -14.79 -1.68
N SER A 565 35.74 -15.44 -2.11
CA SER A 565 36.69 -14.87 -3.09
C SER A 565 37.50 -15.97 -3.77
N VAL A 566 38.04 -15.63 -4.93
CA VAL A 566 39.00 -16.48 -5.64
C VAL A 566 40.25 -15.67 -5.90
N GLU A 567 41.40 -16.18 -5.53
CA GLU A 567 42.70 -15.57 -5.79
C GLU A 567 43.33 -16.17 -7.05
N ILE A 568 43.62 -15.28 -8.01
CA ILE A 568 44.30 -15.60 -9.31
C ILE A 568 45.53 -14.70 -9.40
N ASP A 569 46.72 -15.24 -9.54
CA ASP A 569 47.97 -14.49 -9.69
C ASP A 569 48.12 -13.32 -8.65
N LYS A 570 47.75 -13.58 -7.38
CA LYS A 570 47.76 -12.61 -6.27
C LYS A 570 46.71 -11.49 -6.38
N GLN A 571 45.78 -11.56 -7.35
CA GLN A 571 44.64 -10.69 -7.45
C GLN A 571 43.42 -11.39 -6.87
N THR A 572 42.66 -10.66 -6.05
CA THR A 572 41.46 -11.18 -5.43
C THR A 572 40.25 -10.81 -6.28
N PHE A 573 39.51 -11.83 -6.67
CA PHE A 573 38.23 -11.76 -7.37
C PHE A 573 37.09 -12.02 -6.37
N THR A 574 36.08 -11.18 -6.36
CA THR A 574 34.91 -11.31 -5.49
C THR A 574 33.66 -11.51 -6.32
N PRO A 575 32.63 -12.22 -5.81
CA PRO A 575 31.37 -12.37 -6.51
C PRO A 575 30.72 -11.03 -6.87
N SER A 576 30.40 -10.80 -8.15
CA SER A 576 29.65 -9.64 -8.65
C SER A 576 28.15 -9.97 -8.61
N GLY A 577 27.30 -9.04 -8.12
CA GLY A 577 25.96 -9.30 -7.63
C GLY A 577 24.86 -9.79 -8.59
N GLU A 578 25.06 -9.78 -9.92
CA GLU A 578 24.01 -10.16 -10.88
C GLU A 578 24.32 -11.48 -11.58
N GLY A 579 23.29 -12.36 -11.71
CA GLY A 579 23.37 -13.61 -12.47
C GLY A 579 24.05 -14.77 -11.73
N ASN A 580 24.31 -14.65 -10.43
CA ASN A 580 24.94 -15.69 -9.63
C ASN A 580 23.92 -16.71 -9.12
N ASP A 581 24.21 -17.98 -9.34
CA ASP A 581 23.44 -19.10 -8.82
C ASP A 581 24.34 -20.09 -8.07
N ASP A 582 23.79 -21.26 -7.69
CA ASP A 582 24.54 -22.27 -6.97
C ASP A 582 25.54 -23.05 -7.82
N LYS A 583 25.48 -22.89 -9.16
CA LYS A 583 26.29 -23.61 -10.14
C LYS A 583 27.25 -22.71 -10.91
N THR A 584 26.94 -21.41 -10.96
CA THR A 584 27.75 -20.45 -11.72
C THR A 584 27.81 -19.13 -10.96
N ILE A 585 29.00 -18.62 -10.72
CA ILE A 585 29.16 -17.26 -10.14
C ILE A 585 30.11 -16.45 -11.02
N HIS A 586 29.73 -15.20 -11.23
CA HIS A 586 30.55 -14.19 -11.87
C HIS A 586 31.40 -13.49 -10.83
N LEU A 587 32.69 -13.42 -11.09
CA LEU A 587 33.68 -12.83 -10.19
C LEU A 587 34.26 -11.56 -10.83
N GLN A 588 34.59 -10.58 -10.00
CA GLN A 588 35.20 -9.32 -10.44
C GLN A 588 36.36 -8.91 -9.55
N ALA A 589 37.40 -8.33 -10.18
CA ALA A 589 38.59 -7.76 -9.53
C ALA A 589 38.86 -6.32 -9.99
N ASP A 590 39.70 -5.60 -9.26
CA ASP A 590 40.09 -4.22 -9.60
C ASP A 590 41.05 -4.17 -10.81
N THR A 591 41.91 -5.17 -10.97
CA THR A 591 42.87 -5.29 -12.04
C THR A 591 42.70 -6.57 -12.81
N GLY A 592 42.96 -6.54 -14.13
CA GLY A 592 42.89 -7.71 -14.98
C GLY A 592 44.11 -8.63 -14.78
N VAL A 593 43.92 -9.91 -15.07
CA VAL A 593 44.93 -10.95 -14.96
C VAL A 593 45.07 -11.72 -16.29
N SER A 594 46.23 -12.29 -16.51
CA SER A 594 46.48 -13.14 -17.69
C SER A 594 47.15 -14.44 -17.23
N PRO A 595 46.38 -15.33 -16.54
CA PRO A 595 46.95 -16.55 -16.01
C PRO A 595 47.29 -17.54 -17.11
N ASP A 596 48.23 -18.45 -16.83
CA ASP A 596 48.54 -19.56 -17.68
C ASP A 596 47.39 -20.61 -17.68
N ASP A 597 47.06 -21.16 -18.86
CA ASP A 597 46.06 -22.20 -18.98
C ASP A 597 46.43 -23.45 -18.15
N GLY A 598 45.46 -24.02 -17.44
CA GLY A 598 45.66 -25.16 -16.57
C GLY A 598 46.33 -24.84 -15.22
N SER A 599 46.70 -23.57 -14.95
CA SER A 599 47.19 -23.13 -13.64
C SER A 599 46.09 -23.23 -12.59
N ASN A 600 46.45 -23.13 -11.31
CA ASN A 600 45.48 -23.22 -10.20
C ASN A 600 45.21 -21.85 -9.58
N ALA A 601 43.93 -21.51 -9.42
CA ALA A 601 43.48 -20.44 -8.56
C ALA A 601 43.09 -21.01 -7.18
N THR A 602 42.99 -20.15 -6.19
CA THR A 602 42.58 -20.53 -4.82
C THR A 602 41.27 -19.88 -4.46
N ALA A 603 40.22 -20.67 -4.33
CA ALA A 603 38.91 -20.23 -3.83
C ALA A 603 38.88 -20.26 -2.30
N LYS A 604 38.44 -19.14 -1.69
CA LYS A 604 38.24 -19.01 -0.22
C LYS A 604 36.76 -19.08 0.07
N LEU A 605 36.41 -19.90 1.04
CA LEU A 605 35.04 -20.21 1.45
C LEU A 605 34.63 -19.45 2.74
N LYS A 606 33.31 -19.30 2.97
CA LYS A 606 32.76 -18.67 4.19
C LYS A 606 33.19 -19.33 5.48
N ASP A 607 33.43 -20.63 5.45
CA ASP A 607 33.91 -21.41 6.59
C ASP A 607 35.44 -21.31 6.82
N GLY A 608 36.14 -20.49 6.01
CA GLY A 608 37.56 -20.26 6.11
C GLY A 608 38.44 -21.28 5.35
N ARG A 609 37.86 -22.35 4.81
CA ARG A 609 38.60 -23.30 3.96
C ARG A 609 39.04 -22.66 2.65
N THR A 610 40.14 -23.16 2.09
CA THR A 610 40.60 -22.82 0.75
C THR A 610 40.60 -24.06 -0.14
N MET A 611 40.16 -23.90 -1.38
CA MET A 611 40.09 -24.97 -2.36
C MET A 611 40.80 -24.54 -3.67
N PRO A 612 41.63 -25.41 -4.25
CA PRO A 612 42.22 -25.14 -5.57
C PRO A 612 41.15 -25.35 -6.64
N VAL A 613 41.16 -24.49 -7.65
CA VAL A 613 40.34 -24.63 -8.86
C VAL A 613 41.24 -24.44 -10.11
N LYS A 614 41.07 -25.28 -11.11
CA LYS A 614 41.80 -25.15 -12.36
C LYS A 614 41.29 -24.01 -13.19
N ILE A 615 42.20 -23.22 -13.73
CA ILE A 615 41.93 -22.11 -14.63
C ILE A 615 41.88 -22.64 -16.08
N SER A 616 40.81 -22.28 -16.77
CA SER A 616 40.75 -22.33 -18.23
C SER A 616 40.96 -20.91 -18.74
N ALA A 617 42.20 -20.66 -19.20
CA ALA A 617 42.57 -19.37 -19.74
C ALA A 617 42.14 -19.27 -21.20
N GLU A 618 41.35 -18.27 -21.51
CA GLU A 618 40.92 -17.98 -22.88
C GLU A 618 41.68 -16.79 -23.47
N ALA A 619 41.68 -16.68 -24.78
CA ALA A 619 42.27 -15.55 -25.47
C ALA A 619 41.71 -14.22 -24.95
N ALA A 620 42.56 -13.19 -24.98
CA ALA A 620 42.14 -11.85 -24.60
C ALA A 620 40.93 -11.41 -25.44
N ARG A 621 40.00 -10.71 -24.79
CA ARG A 621 38.84 -10.20 -25.51
C ARG A 621 39.24 -9.18 -26.56
N PRO A 622 38.58 -9.16 -27.72
CA PRO A 622 38.85 -8.15 -28.71
C PRO A 622 38.51 -6.77 -28.17
N GLU A 623 39.37 -5.80 -28.40
CA GLU A 623 39.19 -4.41 -27.98
C GLU A 623 39.01 -3.50 -29.21
N LEU A 624 38.13 -2.51 -29.08
CA LEU A 624 38.02 -1.45 -30.06
C LEU A 624 37.87 -0.07 -29.40
N ARG A 625 38.33 0.94 -30.14
CA ARG A 625 38.29 2.34 -29.77
C ARG A 625 37.50 3.14 -30.79
N LEU A 626 36.56 3.99 -30.36
CA LEU A 626 35.92 4.94 -31.26
C LEU A 626 36.87 6.09 -31.57
N LEU A 627 37.15 6.33 -32.87
CA LEU A 627 37.99 7.44 -33.33
C LEU A 627 37.15 8.66 -33.74
N SER A 628 36.06 8.45 -34.44
CA SER A 628 35.18 9.52 -34.89
C SER A 628 33.75 9.03 -35.06
N LEU A 629 32.82 9.96 -34.90
CA LEU A 629 31.39 9.76 -35.06
C LEU A 629 30.84 10.90 -35.94
N LYS A 630 30.07 10.54 -36.96
CA LYS A 630 29.38 11.51 -37.81
C LYS A 630 27.97 11.07 -38.08
N VAL A 631 26.98 11.93 -37.76
CA VAL A 631 25.57 11.74 -38.09
C VAL A 631 25.25 12.59 -39.33
N THR A 632 24.64 12.01 -40.34
CA THR A 632 24.13 12.72 -41.51
C THR A 632 22.63 12.60 -41.51
N SER A 633 21.94 13.71 -41.35
CA SER A 633 20.47 13.77 -41.39
C SER A 633 20.01 14.01 -42.81
N ALA A 634 19.09 13.21 -43.32
CA ALA A 634 18.29 13.56 -44.48
C ALA A 634 17.11 14.40 -44.03
N LEU A 635 17.12 15.69 -44.37
CA LEU A 635 15.94 16.54 -44.15
C LEU A 635 14.80 16.00 -45.02
N LYS A 636 13.63 15.82 -44.41
CA LYS A 636 12.42 15.59 -45.19
C LYS A 636 11.98 16.89 -45.82
N ASP A 637 11.57 16.86 -47.08
CA ASP A 637 11.06 18.04 -47.79
C ASP A 637 9.91 18.67 -47.01
N GLY A 638 9.99 20.00 -46.80
CA GLY A 638 8.99 20.76 -46.07
C GLY A 638 9.13 20.73 -44.53
N THR A 639 10.23 20.21 -43.96
CA THR A 639 10.48 20.26 -42.51
C THR A 639 11.64 21.21 -42.17
N LEU A 640 11.55 21.86 -41.00
CA LEU A 640 12.63 22.68 -40.46
C LEU A 640 13.67 21.77 -39.76
N PRO A 641 14.97 22.01 -39.97
CA PRO A 641 16.00 21.20 -39.35
C PRO A 641 16.05 21.40 -37.82
N VAL A 642 15.94 20.30 -37.09
CA VAL A 642 16.25 20.25 -35.66
C VAL A 642 17.73 19.97 -35.51
N THR A 643 18.49 20.92 -34.97
CA THR A 643 19.91 20.76 -34.69
C THR A 643 20.11 20.25 -33.26
N LEU A 644 20.70 19.07 -33.11
CA LEU A 644 20.94 18.47 -31.80
C LEU A 644 22.08 19.21 -31.06
N GLY A 645 21.98 19.27 -29.74
CA GLY A 645 22.88 20.08 -28.92
C GLY A 645 24.13 19.35 -28.43
N ALA A 646 24.07 18.06 -28.20
CA ALA A 646 25.23 17.26 -27.83
C ALA A 646 25.96 16.71 -29.06
N ARG A 647 27.27 16.54 -28.96
CA ARG A 647 28.08 16.01 -30.06
C ARG A 647 27.91 14.51 -30.29
N ASP A 648 27.45 13.83 -29.25
CA ASP A 648 27.23 12.39 -29.22
C ASP A 648 25.76 12.02 -29.41
N ASP A 649 24.87 13.01 -29.62
CA ASP A 649 23.46 12.76 -29.97
C ASP A 649 23.41 12.20 -31.42
N ILE A 650 22.67 11.11 -31.54
CA ILE A 650 22.46 10.39 -32.80
C ILE A 650 20.97 10.47 -33.14
N LEU A 651 20.64 11.18 -34.22
CA LEU A 651 19.27 11.24 -34.67
C LEU A 651 18.82 9.88 -35.22
N LEU A 652 17.68 9.37 -34.73
CA LEU A 652 17.16 8.06 -35.19
C LEU A 652 16.92 8.00 -36.68
N GLU A 653 16.45 9.09 -37.30
CA GLU A 653 16.23 9.19 -38.75
C GLU A 653 17.51 9.52 -39.54
N GLY A 654 18.65 9.70 -38.85
CA GLY A 654 19.92 9.99 -39.44
C GLY A 654 20.69 8.73 -39.87
N LYS A 655 21.65 8.90 -40.74
CA LYS A 655 22.62 7.86 -41.09
C LYS A 655 23.88 8.09 -40.26
N LEU A 656 24.23 7.09 -39.48
CA LEU A 656 25.41 7.11 -38.62
C LEU A 656 26.62 6.52 -39.37
N THR A 657 27.73 7.24 -39.35
CA THR A 657 29.04 6.74 -39.81
C THR A 657 30.04 6.94 -38.68
N PHE A 658 30.71 5.89 -38.28
CA PHE A 658 31.71 5.97 -37.23
C PHE A 658 32.98 5.17 -37.62
N VAL A 659 34.09 5.62 -37.09
CA VAL A 659 35.40 4.99 -37.36
C VAL A 659 35.90 4.38 -36.06
N VAL A 660 36.26 3.13 -36.12
CA VAL A 660 36.78 2.36 -34.99
C VAL A 660 38.20 1.85 -35.29
N GLN A 661 38.98 1.72 -34.24
CA GLN A 661 40.32 1.20 -34.27
C GLN A 661 40.49 0.03 -33.32
N THR A 662 41.13 -1.02 -33.74
CA THR A 662 41.52 -2.17 -32.93
C THR A 662 43.01 -2.15 -32.64
N LYS A 663 43.42 -2.74 -31.52
CA LYS A 663 44.82 -2.89 -31.14
C LYS A 663 45.52 -3.90 -32.04
N ASP A 664 44.93 -5.05 -32.27
CA ASP A 664 45.37 -6.11 -33.13
C ASP A 664 44.74 -5.97 -34.51
N ALA A 665 45.30 -6.63 -35.54
CA ALA A 665 44.77 -6.60 -36.90
C ALA A 665 43.29 -7.08 -36.89
N PHE A 666 42.41 -6.34 -37.56
CA PHE A 666 40.96 -6.60 -37.61
C PHE A 666 40.68 -7.87 -38.46
N PRO A 667 40.29 -8.99 -37.84
CA PRO A 667 39.96 -10.18 -38.58
C PRO A 667 38.77 -9.97 -39.53
N ARG A 668 38.79 -10.50 -40.72
CA ARG A 668 37.67 -10.33 -41.68
C ARG A 668 36.37 -10.93 -41.23
N THR A 669 36.39 -11.87 -40.29
CA THR A 669 35.23 -12.52 -39.70
C THR A 669 34.74 -11.85 -38.42
N GLN A 670 35.52 -10.90 -37.90
CA GLN A 670 35.12 -10.12 -36.73
C GLN A 670 33.94 -9.19 -37.07
N THR A 671 33.01 -9.06 -36.11
CA THR A 671 31.85 -8.20 -36.27
C THR A 671 31.84 -7.13 -35.17
N ILE A 672 31.05 -6.12 -35.38
CA ILE A 672 30.77 -5.11 -34.35
C ILE A 672 29.28 -5.20 -34.00
N GLU A 673 28.98 -5.48 -32.74
CA GLU A 673 27.63 -5.42 -32.22
C GLU A 673 27.37 -4.03 -31.70
N VAL A 674 26.21 -3.45 -32.05
CA VAL A 674 25.73 -2.17 -31.57
C VAL A 674 24.38 -2.42 -30.89
N ALA A 675 24.23 -1.95 -29.63
CA ALA A 675 23.04 -2.15 -28.85
C ALA A 675 22.72 -0.92 -28.02
N THR A 676 21.46 -0.81 -27.55
CA THR A 676 21.13 0.09 -26.49
C THR A 676 21.70 -0.41 -25.15
N ALA A 677 21.97 0.50 -24.22
CA ALA A 677 22.56 0.15 -22.92
C ALA A 677 21.70 -0.80 -22.07
N ASP A 678 20.38 -0.77 -22.29
CA ASP A 678 19.42 -1.69 -21.66
C ASP A 678 19.28 -3.02 -22.40
N GLY A 679 19.95 -3.18 -23.52
CA GLY A 679 19.90 -4.39 -24.33
C GLY A 679 18.60 -4.63 -25.09
N SER A 680 17.67 -3.68 -25.07
CA SER A 680 16.34 -3.83 -25.68
C SER A 680 16.40 -3.99 -27.22
N VAL A 681 17.36 -3.35 -27.87
CA VAL A 681 17.59 -3.46 -29.30
C VAL A 681 19.07 -3.60 -29.60
N HIS A 682 19.42 -4.43 -30.59
CA HIS A 682 20.77 -4.65 -31.00
C HIS A 682 20.86 -4.94 -32.51
N THR A 683 22.02 -4.72 -33.09
CA THR A 683 22.33 -5.05 -34.49
C THR A 683 23.80 -5.40 -34.62
N THR A 684 24.11 -6.16 -35.67
CA THR A 684 25.50 -6.58 -35.95
C THR A 684 25.96 -5.97 -37.27
N LEU A 685 27.14 -5.36 -37.23
CA LEU A 685 27.85 -4.82 -38.40
C LEU A 685 28.96 -5.75 -38.79
N SER A 686 29.08 -6.05 -40.11
CA SER A 686 30.08 -6.97 -40.65
C SER A 686 30.55 -6.54 -42.03
N LEU A 687 31.71 -7.04 -42.42
CA LEU A 687 32.22 -6.85 -43.79
C LEU A 687 31.33 -7.53 -44.84
N ALA A 688 30.65 -8.63 -44.44
CA ALA A 688 29.78 -9.39 -45.34
C ALA A 688 28.50 -8.62 -45.72
N THR A 689 28.02 -7.78 -44.85
CA THR A 689 26.79 -6.96 -45.06
C THR A 689 27.12 -5.56 -45.63
N ASN A 690 28.35 -5.27 -45.91
CA ASN A 690 28.88 -3.97 -46.43
C ASN A 690 28.53 -2.75 -45.52
N ASN A 691 28.14 -2.99 -44.29
CA ASN A 691 27.95 -1.93 -43.30
C ASN A 691 29.20 -1.69 -42.42
N LEU A 692 30.23 -2.47 -42.64
CA LEU A 692 31.55 -2.32 -42.09
C LEU A 692 32.58 -2.41 -43.25
N VAL A 693 33.52 -1.48 -43.33
CA VAL A 693 34.54 -1.40 -44.37
C VAL A 693 35.89 -1.20 -43.72
N LEU A 694 36.89 -2.03 -44.00
CA LEU A 694 38.25 -1.83 -43.52
C LEU A 694 38.93 -0.70 -44.32
N GLN A 695 39.45 0.26 -43.61
CA GLN A 695 40.30 1.33 -44.19
C GLN A 695 41.77 0.90 -44.23
N ASP A 696 42.20 0.21 -43.20
CA ASP A 696 43.51 -0.44 -43.07
C ASP A 696 43.39 -1.68 -42.16
N GLU A 697 44.52 -2.31 -41.80
CA GLU A 697 44.50 -3.53 -40.97
C GLU A 697 43.93 -3.33 -39.55
N HIS A 698 43.93 -2.11 -39.04
CA HIS A 698 43.49 -1.80 -37.68
C HIS A 698 42.28 -0.88 -37.63
N THR A 699 41.90 -0.28 -38.76
CA THR A 699 40.87 0.76 -38.80
C THR A 699 39.69 0.33 -39.65
N ALA A 700 38.51 0.39 -39.13
CA ALA A 700 37.29 0.11 -39.85
C ALA A 700 36.31 1.30 -39.81
N VAL A 701 35.61 1.50 -40.91
CA VAL A 701 34.53 2.47 -41.03
C VAL A 701 33.21 1.70 -41.00
N ALA A 702 32.38 2.01 -40.02
CA ALA A 702 31.06 1.44 -39.83
C ALA A 702 29.97 2.42 -40.27
N THR A 703 28.94 1.90 -40.91
CA THR A 703 27.79 2.66 -41.31
C THR A 703 26.52 1.99 -40.78
N LEU A 704 25.67 2.76 -40.08
CA LEU A 704 24.45 2.28 -39.49
C LEU A 704 23.30 3.23 -39.82
N ASP A 705 22.18 2.68 -40.22
CA ASP A 705 20.90 3.36 -40.33
C ASP A 705 20.08 2.95 -39.10
N PRO A 706 20.02 3.79 -38.05
CA PRO A 706 19.38 3.40 -36.77
C PRO A 706 17.89 3.11 -36.92
N LEU A 707 17.18 3.90 -37.72
CA LEU A 707 15.75 3.69 -37.96
C LEU A 707 15.46 2.33 -38.57
N LYS A 708 16.28 1.92 -39.54
CA LYS A 708 16.14 0.62 -40.19
C LYS A 708 16.58 -0.54 -39.29
N ALA A 709 17.62 -0.33 -38.49
CA ALA A 709 18.17 -1.36 -37.62
C ALA A 709 17.35 -1.61 -36.36
N PHE A 710 16.83 -0.55 -35.76
CA PHE A 710 16.22 -0.60 -34.43
C PHE A 710 14.71 -0.29 -34.42
N GLY A 711 14.18 0.29 -35.51
CA GLY A 711 12.78 0.65 -35.60
C GLY A 711 12.47 2.03 -35.03
N GLN A 712 11.20 2.49 -35.21
CA GLN A 712 10.76 3.86 -34.92
C GLN A 712 10.70 4.21 -33.43
N SER A 713 10.68 3.21 -32.56
CA SER A 713 10.52 3.40 -31.11
C SER A 713 11.86 3.38 -30.36
N ALA A 714 12.96 3.14 -31.04
CA ALA A 714 14.27 3.03 -30.39
C ALA A 714 14.82 4.40 -29.97
N PHE A 715 15.36 4.46 -28.75
CA PHE A 715 16.02 5.63 -28.18
C PHE A 715 16.92 5.23 -26.99
N GLY A 716 17.75 6.15 -26.54
CA GLY A 716 18.59 5.97 -25.37
C GLY A 716 20.07 5.75 -25.69
N LYS A 717 20.87 5.46 -24.67
CA LYS A 717 22.33 5.31 -24.80
C LYS A 717 22.67 4.12 -25.68
N LEU A 718 23.44 4.36 -26.74
CA LEU A 718 24.04 3.33 -27.61
C LEU A 718 25.45 2.97 -27.16
N GLN A 719 25.76 1.70 -27.26
CA GLN A 719 27.05 1.14 -27.00
C GLN A 719 27.43 0.16 -28.13
N MET A 720 28.70 -0.06 -28.29
CA MET A 720 29.21 -0.99 -29.29
C MET A 720 30.27 -1.90 -28.67
N ARG A 721 30.44 -3.11 -29.20
CA ARG A 721 31.53 -4.02 -28.85
C ARG A 721 31.96 -4.83 -30.05
N PRO A 722 33.23 -5.19 -30.13
CA PRO A 722 33.69 -6.16 -31.12
C PRO A 722 33.27 -7.58 -30.71
N VAL A 723 33.01 -8.43 -31.66
CA VAL A 723 32.78 -9.85 -31.45
C VAL A 723 33.75 -10.63 -32.32
N ALA A 724 34.60 -11.43 -31.71
CA ALA A 724 35.60 -12.22 -32.38
C ALA A 724 34.99 -13.30 -33.28
N ALA A 725 35.79 -13.94 -34.14
CA ALA A 725 35.35 -14.98 -35.07
C ALA A 725 34.75 -16.22 -34.38
N ASP A 726 35.20 -16.53 -33.17
CA ASP A 726 34.70 -17.61 -32.30
C ASP A 726 33.45 -17.25 -31.51
N GLY A 727 32.94 -16.00 -31.66
CA GLY A 727 31.78 -15.49 -30.94
C GLY A 727 32.13 -14.81 -29.61
N THR A 728 33.39 -14.73 -29.20
CA THR A 728 33.81 -14.07 -27.97
C THR A 728 33.56 -12.57 -28.07
N PRO A 729 32.69 -12.00 -27.18
CA PRO A 729 32.40 -10.58 -27.19
C PRO A 729 33.46 -9.79 -26.44
N GLY A 730 33.85 -8.65 -26.97
CA GLY A 730 34.64 -7.64 -26.28
C GLY A 730 33.80 -6.82 -25.29
N ASN A 731 34.48 -5.86 -24.66
CA ASN A 731 33.82 -4.95 -23.71
C ASN A 731 32.97 -3.90 -24.43
N TRP A 732 31.87 -3.52 -23.82
CA TRP A 732 31.02 -2.46 -24.32
C TRP A 732 31.74 -1.10 -24.25
N THR A 733 31.71 -0.37 -25.34
CA THR A 733 32.23 0.99 -25.48
C THR A 733 31.07 1.93 -25.84
N PRO A 734 30.92 3.08 -25.16
CA PRO A 734 29.87 4.04 -25.50
C PRO A 734 30.02 4.52 -26.96
N LEU A 735 28.89 4.64 -27.66
CA LEU A 735 28.84 5.12 -29.05
C LEU A 735 28.16 6.51 -29.12
N GLY A 736 27.09 6.74 -28.35
CA GLY A 736 26.35 7.99 -28.33
C GLY A 736 24.97 7.81 -27.71
N VAL A 737 24.08 8.81 -27.88
CA VAL A 737 22.72 8.76 -27.41
C VAL A 737 21.78 8.83 -28.61
N LEU A 738 20.99 7.78 -28.80
CA LEU A 738 19.97 7.73 -29.84
C LEU A 738 18.76 8.54 -29.43
N VAL A 739 18.42 9.56 -30.21
CA VAL A 739 17.31 10.46 -29.93
C VAL A 739 16.33 10.53 -31.09
N ARG A 740 15.05 10.60 -30.79
CA ARG A 740 13.97 10.87 -31.74
C ARG A 740 13.69 12.37 -31.74
N ALA A 741 13.52 12.97 -32.89
CA ALA A 741 13.20 14.39 -33.00
C ALA A 741 11.79 14.60 -33.56
N PRO A 742 11.10 15.70 -33.18
CA PRO A 742 9.85 16.10 -33.80
C PRO A 742 10.11 16.53 -35.24
N GLN A 743 9.14 16.38 -36.13
CA GLN A 743 9.16 16.91 -37.47
C GLN A 743 8.41 18.26 -37.49
N ILE A 744 9.13 19.34 -37.35
CA ILE A 744 8.57 20.69 -37.32
C ILE A 744 8.43 21.18 -38.76
N THR A 745 7.23 21.55 -39.17
CA THR A 745 6.91 22.02 -40.54
C THR A 745 6.87 23.54 -40.63
N ALA A 746 6.38 24.20 -39.60
CA ALA A 746 6.30 25.65 -39.55
C ALA A 746 6.39 26.19 -38.10
N ILE A 747 6.83 27.44 -38.03
CA ILE A 747 6.76 28.22 -36.78
C ILE A 747 6.14 29.54 -37.15
N HIS A 748 4.96 29.85 -36.61
CA HIS A 748 4.19 31.05 -36.87
C HIS A 748 4.23 31.96 -35.66
N CYS A 749 4.83 33.14 -35.86
CA CYS A 749 4.84 34.24 -34.91
C CYS A 749 4.10 35.45 -35.51
N THR A 750 3.22 36.07 -34.80
CA THR A 750 2.44 37.22 -35.28
C THR A 750 3.26 38.49 -35.38
N SER A 751 4.23 38.68 -34.51
CA SER A 751 5.21 39.78 -34.54
C SER A 751 6.40 39.42 -33.60
N ALA A 752 7.49 40.15 -33.65
CA ALA A 752 8.59 40.04 -32.71
C ALA A 752 8.18 40.39 -31.26
N ASP A 753 7.18 41.27 -31.11
CA ASP A 753 6.66 41.69 -29.81
C ASP A 753 5.56 40.76 -29.25
N ALA A 754 5.11 39.77 -30.04
CA ALA A 754 4.13 38.80 -29.58
C ALA A 754 4.76 37.90 -28.47
N PRO A 755 4.06 37.62 -27.38
CA PRO A 755 4.62 36.82 -26.28
C PRO A 755 4.81 35.35 -26.66
N THR A 756 4.11 34.87 -27.69
CA THR A 756 4.09 33.45 -28.09
C THR A 756 4.05 33.27 -29.60
N CYS A 757 4.62 32.17 -30.05
CA CYS A 757 4.52 31.62 -31.40
C CYS A 757 3.75 30.29 -31.37
N THR A 758 3.34 29.78 -32.52
CA THR A 758 2.78 28.46 -32.69
C THR A 758 3.73 27.60 -33.53
N VAL A 759 4.16 26.48 -33.00
CA VAL A 759 4.92 25.43 -33.69
C VAL A 759 3.93 24.46 -34.31
N GLU A 760 4.06 24.18 -35.59
CA GLU A 760 3.30 23.15 -36.29
C GLU A 760 4.22 22.01 -36.69
N GLY A 761 3.76 20.77 -36.52
CA GLY A 761 4.56 19.61 -36.87
C GLY A 761 3.92 18.29 -36.42
N SER A 762 4.67 17.21 -36.61
CA SER A 762 4.29 15.89 -36.11
C SER A 762 5.28 15.44 -35.06
N ASN A 763 4.82 14.50 -34.21
CA ASN A 763 5.61 13.93 -33.10
C ASN A 763 6.09 14.99 -32.07
N LEU A 764 5.32 16.06 -31.88
CA LEU A 764 5.66 17.10 -30.90
C LEU A 764 5.73 16.58 -29.46
N PHE A 765 5.11 15.44 -29.19
CA PHE A 765 5.22 14.73 -27.90
C PHE A 765 6.64 14.29 -27.55
N LEU A 766 7.57 14.23 -28.52
CA LEU A 766 8.99 13.93 -28.29
C LEU A 766 9.74 15.09 -27.64
N VAL A 767 9.16 16.29 -27.65
CA VAL A 767 9.72 17.44 -26.95
C VAL A 767 9.24 17.42 -25.50
N GLN A 768 10.14 17.65 -24.57
CA GLN A 768 9.83 17.88 -23.17
C GLN A 768 9.40 19.33 -22.95
N SER A 769 10.19 20.27 -23.47
CA SER A 769 9.91 21.70 -23.31
C SER A 769 10.51 22.53 -24.43
N PHE A 770 9.87 23.65 -24.75
CA PHE A 770 10.37 24.69 -25.64
C PHE A 770 10.81 25.92 -24.83
N GLY A 771 11.92 26.54 -25.23
CA GLY A 771 12.45 27.74 -24.59
C GLY A 771 12.73 28.84 -25.57
N ALA A 772 12.46 30.13 -25.17
CA ALA A 772 12.89 31.30 -25.92
C ALA A 772 14.40 31.53 -25.89
N THR A 773 15.06 31.01 -24.85
CA THR A 773 16.48 31.14 -24.57
C THR A 773 17.05 29.79 -24.17
N LYS A 774 18.37 29.63 -24.29
CA LYS A 774 19.09 28.37 -24.00
C LYS A 774 18.99 27.91 -22.54
N ASP A 775 18.76 28.83 -21.62
CA ASP A 775 18.63 28.56 -20.18
C ASP A 775 17.23 28.16 -19.75
N PHE A 776 16.25 28.21 -20.68
CA PHE A 776 14.85 27.84 -20.39
C PHE A 776 14.26 28.61 -19.21
N ALA A 777 14.53 29.94 -19.12
CA ALA A 777 14.05 30.76 -17.99
C ALA A 777 12.51 30.75 -17.83
N ARG A 778 11.75 30.59 -18.93
CA ARG A 778 10.29 30.42 -18.96
C ARG A 778 9.94 29.39 -20.02
N PRO A 779 10.07 28.10 -19.75
CA PRO A 779 9.79 27.08 -20.73
C PRO A 779 8.28 26.91 -20.96
N ALA A 780 7.92 26.46 -22.15
CA ALA A 780 6.60 25.90 -22.45
C ALA A 780 6.73 24.38 -22.44
N ASP A 781 6.25 23.73 -21.39
CA ASP A 781 6.34 22.28 -21.23
C ASP A 781 5.25 21.58 -22.04
N VAL A 782 5.64 20.58 -22.83
CA VAL A 782 4.72 19.73 -23.59
C VAL A 782 4.14 18.68 -22.67
N PRO A 783 2.81 18.59 -22.48
CA PRO A 783 2.20 17.61 -21.59
C PRO A 783 2.51 16.17 -22.00
N THR A 784 2.52 15.27 -21.02
CA THR A 784 2.61 13.83 -21.28
C THR A 784 1.34 13.38 -22.01
N GLY A 785 1.51 12.60 -23.09
CA GLY A 785 0.38 12.15 -23.91
C GLY A 785 -0.14 13.19 -24.91
N PHE A 786 0.63 14.24 -25.17
CA PHE A 786 0.31 15.25 -26.20
C PHE A 786 0.19 14.60 -27.59
N ALA A 787 -0.94 14.82 -28.26
CA ALA A 787 -1.23 14.20 -29.55
C ALA A 787 -1.55 15.19 -30.65
N GLU A 788 -1.53 16.52 -30.38
CA GLU A 788 -1.85 17.54 -31.36
C GLU A 788 -0.65 17.86 -32.26
N ASN A 789 -0.93 18.39 -33.45
CA ASN A 789 0.06 18.77 -34.45
C ASN A 789 0.53 20.24 -34.33
N ASN A 790 0.06 20.98 -33.35
CA ASN A 790 0.48 22.34 -33.07
C ASN A 790 0.62 22.57 -31.57
N PHE A 791 1.59 23.41 -31.20
CA PHE A 791 1.87 23.74 -29.82
C PHE A 791 2.30 25.18 -29.65
N THR A 792 1.79 25.87 -28.61
CA THR A 792 2.13 27.27 -28.33
C THR A 792 3.43 27.36 -27.56
N VAL A 793 4.38 28.13 -28.10
CA VAL A 793 5.74 28.27 -27.57
C VAL A 793 6.07 29.72 -27.28
N PRO A 794 7.02 30.02 -26.38
CA PRO A 794 7.46 31.39 -26.20
C PRO A 794 8.18 31.91 -27.47
N THR A 795 8.02 33.18 -27.77
CA THR A 795 8.72 33.85 -28.91
C THR A 795 10.24 33.79 -28.65
N PRO A 796 11.06 33.37 -29.64
CA PRO A 796 12.48 33.37 -29.51
C PRO A 796 13.07 34.75 -29.15
N ALA A 797 13.92 34.77 -28.14
CA ALA A 797 14.48 36.03 -27.61
C ALA A 797 15.41 36.73 -28.61
N ASP A 798 16.06 35.98 -29.50
CA ASP A 798 16.89 36.51 -30.61
C ASP A 798 16.09 36.69 -31.92
N GLY A 799 14.79 36.45 -31.89
CA GLY A 799 13.92 36.51 -33.06
C GLY A 799 14.18 35.44 -34.13
N ALA A 800 15.07 34.48 -33.89
CA ALA A 800 15.50 33.53 -34.88
C ALA A 800 15.61 32.07 -34.40
N THR A 801 15.90 31.83 -33.15
CA THR A 801 16.25 30.50 -32.64
C THR A 801 15.32 30.04 -31.52
N LEU A 802 14.57 28.99 -31.75
CA LEU A 802 13.80 28.29 -30.73
C LEU A 802 14.60 27.12 -30.14
N TYR A 803 14.64 27.05 -28.82
CA TYR A 803 15.37 25.99 -28.07
C TYR A 803 14.41 24.88 -27.65
N LEU A 804 14.88 23.63 -27.70
CA LEU A 804 14.11 22.46 -27.38
C LEU A 804 14.88 21.55 -26.44
N LYS A 805 14.21 20.94 -25.47
CA LYS A 805 14.67 19.76 -24.77
C LYS A 805 13.89 18.55 -25.27
N LEU A 806 14.62 17.53 -25.74
CA LEU A 806 14.01 16.28 -26.19
C LEU A 806 13.81 15.35 -24.99
N ARG A 807 12.73 14.58 -24.99
CA ARG A 807 12.45 13.62 -23.89
C ARG A 807 13.47 12.48 -23.86
N ASP A 808 14.04 12.13 -25.02
CA ASP A 808 15.01 11.05 -25.12
C ASP A 808 16.40 11.45 -24.59
N ASP A 809 16.77 12.73 -24.64
CA ASP A 809 17.89 13.34 -23.92
C ASP A 809 17.57 14.77 -23.41
N PRO A 810 16.98 14.88 -22.22
CA PRO A 810 16.63 16.18 -21.64
C PRO A 810 17.85 16.99 -21.15
N SER A 811 19.03 16.40 -21.11
CA SER A 811 20.27 17.08 -20.72
C SER A 811 20.86 17.95 -21.84
N ALA A 812 20.58 17.58 -23.09
CA ALA A 812 21.02 18.33 -24.28
C ALA A 812 19.96 19.35 -24.74
N VAL A 813 20.43 20.46 -25.28
CA VAL A 813 19.58 21.54 -25.82
C VAL A 813 19.64 21.50 -27.33
N ALA A 814 18.56 21.07 -27.96
CA ALA A 814 18.41 21.15 -29.41
C ALA A 814 17.87 22.53 -29.85
N THR A 815 18.03 22.87 -31.09
CA THR A 815 17.60 24.16 -31.66
C THR A 815 16.89 23.99 -32.98
N VAL A 816 15.94 24.88 -33.26
CA VAL A 816 15.31 25.07 -34.57
C VAL A 816 15.39 26.53 -34.95
N THR A 817 15.90 26.81 -36.15
CA THR A 817 15.99 28.18 -36.68
C THR A 817 14.72 28.49 -37.45
N LEU A 818 14.15 29.66 -37.21
CA LEU A 818 13.01 30.17 -37.95
C LEU A 818 13.44 30.46 -39.42
N PRO A 819 12.60 30.10 -40.39
CA PRO A 819 12.94 30.33 -41.82
C PRO A 819 13.06 31.81 -42.18
N THR A 820 12.37 32.70 -41.45
CA THR A 820 12.50 34.15 -41.57
C THR A 820 12.68 34.73 -40.18
N PRO A 821 13.83 35.32 -39.85
CA PRO A 821 14.00 36.00 -38.56
C PRO A 821 12.95 37.07 -38.34
N LEU A 822 12.46 37.17 -37.11
CA LEU A 822 11.48 38.22 -36.73
C LEU A 822 12.22 39.57 -36.72
N GLN A 823 11.75 40.49 -37.60
CA GLN A 823 12.24 41.86 -37.56
C GLN A 823 11.61 42.59 -36.38
N GLU A 824 12.46 43.22 -35.54
CA GLU A 824 11.98 44.20 -34.56
C GLU A 824 11.21 45.32 -35.32
N SER A 825 9.98 45.58 -34.97
CA SER A 825 9.24 46.70 -35.46
C SER A 825 9.85 48.00 -34.89
N ILE A 826 10.61 48.73 -35.72
CA ILE A 826 11.11 50.04 -35.34
C ILE A 826 9.89 50.93 -35.15
N SER A 827 9.48 51.15 -33.91
CA SER A 827 8.47 52.15 -33.56
C SER A 827 9.08 53.53 -33.81
N SER A 828 8.74 54.11 -34.97
CA SER A 828 9.03 55.51 -35.30
C SER A 828 8.23 56.45 -34.38
N ALA A 829 8.81 56.83 -33.26
CA ALA A 829 8.38 57.97 -32.49
C ALA A 829 9.02 59.22 -33.10
N THR A 830 8.28 59.91 -33.94
CA THR A 830 8.55 61.25 -34.42
C THR A 830 8.62 62.27 -33.27
N ALA A 831 9.79 62.81 -33.00
CA ALA A 831 9.93 64.01 -32.19
C ALA A 831 10.79 65.01 -32.94
N THR A 832 10.09 66.01 -33.47
CA THR A 832 10.55 67.28 -33.98
C THR A 832 11.27 68.11 -32.93
N ALA A 833 12.56 68.51 -33.15
CA ALA A 833 13.07 69.88 -32.78
C ALA A 833 14.51 70.03 -33.33
N ARG A 834 14.63 70.77 -34.35
CA ARG A 834 15.31 71.97 -34.72
C ARG A 834 16.77 72.20 -34.21
N ALA A 835 17.68 72.15 -35.19
CA ALA A 835 18.81 73.07 -35.51
C ALA A 835 19.75 73.56 -34.43
N ALA A 836 21.04 73.28 -34.58
CA ALA A 836 22.16 74.21 -34.78
C ALA A 836 23.50 73.51 -34.96
N ILE A 837 24.15 73.77 -36.06
CA ILE A 837 25.54 73.44 -36.38
C ILE A 837 26.33 74.64 -35.82
N PRO A 838 27.64 74.62 -35.44
CA PRO A 838 28.74 74.17 -36.29
C PRO A 838 29.91 73.34 -35.64
N ALA A 839 30.60 72.72 -36.52
CA ALA A 839 31.98 72.18 -36.36
C ALA A 839 32.99 73.38 -36.40
N PRO A 840 34.32 73.23 -36.34
CA PRO A 840 35.20 72.03 -36.36
C PRO A 840 36.44 72.03 -35.42
N GLU A 841 37.35 71.13 -35.69
CA GLU A 841 38.84 71.17 -35.41
C GLU A 841 39.29 70.35 -34.21
N ALA A 842 39.97 69.35 -34.43
CA ALA A 842 41.27 69.03 -34.97
C ALA A 842 42.28 68.60 -33.92
N ALA A 843 42.89 67.53 -34.21
CA ALA A 843 44.32 67.17 -33.94
C ALA A 843 44.77 66.46 -32.65
N GLN A 844 45.29 65.29 -32.94
CA GLN A 844 46.61 64.77 -32.54
C GLN A 844 46.80 64.42 -31.06
N ASP A 845 47.18 63.36 -30.77
CA ASP A 845 48.24 62.40 -31.12
C ASP A 845 48.91 61.91 -29.83
N THR A 846 49.48 60.73 -29.93
CA THR A 846 50.56 60.17 -29.16
C THR A 846 50.35 59.40 -27.84
N THR A 847 50.49 58.12 -28.03
CA THR A 847 51.55 57.22 -27.46
C THR A 847 51.62 56.96 -25.97
N THR A 848 51.79 55.71 -25.79
CA THR A 848 52.64 54.97 -24.82
C THR A 848 51.98 54.32 -23.60
N ALA A 849 52.02 53.04 -23.70
CA ALA A 849 52.15 52.17 -22.52
C ALA A 849 53.54 52.46 -21.82
N PRO A 850 53.90 51.98 -20.68
CA PRO A 850 53.51 50.74 -20.00
C PRO A 850 53.53 50.74 -18.43
N SER A 851 53.14 49.65 -17.87
CA SER A 851 53.84 48.98 -16.76
C SER A 851 53.56 49.38 -15.32
N SER A 852 53.08 48.37 -14.60
CA SER A 852 53.61 47.84 -13.35
C SER A 852 53.12 48.36 -11.98
N LYS A 853 52.78 47.34 -11.22
CA LYS A 853 53.07 47.13 -9.79
C LYS A 853 52.12 47.71 -8.72
N SER A 854 51.49 46.84 -8.11
CA SER A 854 51.73 46.38 -6.72
C SER A 854 51.02 47.10 -5.57
N ALA A 855 50.36 46.32 -4.82
CA ALA A 855 50.36 46.25 -3.34
C ALA A 855 49.15 46.81 -2.56
N LEU A 856 48.76 45.93 -1.70
CA LEU A 856 48.26 46.06 -0.32
C LEU A 856 46.77 46.15 -0.05
N ALA A 857 46.36 45.01 0.53
CA ALA A 857 45.22 44.88 1.41
C ALA A 857 45.28 45.82 2.65
N PRO A 858 44.25 46.00 3.48
CA PRO A 858 43.84 44.95 4.35
C PRO A 858 42.35 44.91 4.82
N LYS A 859 41.93 43.66 5.30
CA LYS A 859 41.11 43.33 6.49
C LYS A 859 39.72 44.02 6.65
N ALA A 860 38.69 43.42 7.03
CA ALA A 860 38.21 42.28 7.85
C ALA A 860 36.69 42.26 7.64
N ASP A 861 35.89 41.27 7.82
CA ASP A 861 35.70 40.33 8.88
C ASP A 861 34.79 39.20 8.39
N SER A 862 35.07 38.03 8.92
CA SER A 862 34.33 36.77 8.87
C SER A 862 33.06 36.80 9.74
N PRO A 863 32.31 35.69 9.94
CA PRO A 863 32.10 34.45 9.17
C PRO A 863 30.67 33.93 9.23
N LEU A 864 30.32 32.90 8.45
CA LEU A 864 29.38 31.87 8.90
C LEU A 864 29.68 30.53 8.18
N THR A 865 30.00 29.58 9.00
CA THR A 865 30.33 28.18 8.74
C THR A 865 29.12 27.35 8.33
N PRO A 866 29.29 26.27 7.53
CA PRO A 866 28.33 25.20 7.36
C PRO A 866 28.50 24.10 8.43
N PRO A 867 27.45 23.29 8.73
CA PRO A 867 27.50 22.28 9.79
C PRO A 867 28.14 20.98 9.31
N PRO A 868 28.62 20.14 10.24
CA PRO A 868 29.42 18.96 9.93
C PRO A 868 28.58 17.71 9.68
N THR A 869 29.08 16.87 8.80
CA THR A 869 28.71 15.47 8.59
C THR A 869 29.18 14.64 9.80
N SER A 870 28.24 13.90 10.38
CA SER A 870 28.50 12.90 11.42
C SER A 870 28.74 11.53 10.79
N GLY A 871 29.90 10.96 11.06
CA GLY A 871 30.22 9.55 10.82
C GLY A 871 29.80 8.69 12.03
N PRO A 872 29.75 7.36 11.90
CA PRO A 872 29.12 6.45 12.86
C PRO A 872 29.99 6.20 14.10
N PRO A 873 29.37 5.84 15.24
CA PRO A 873 30.10 5.52 16.46
C PRO A 873 30.60 4.06 16.47
N GLN A 874 31.85 3.92 16.84
CA GLN A 874 32.44 2.64 17.22
C GLN A 874 32.01 2.23 18.64
N ASN A 875 31.76 0.93 18.77
CA ASN A 875 31.56 0.20 20.03
C ASN A 875 32.72 0.35 21.02
N GLN A 876 32.40 0.50 22.28
CA GLN A 876 33.13 -0.14 23.37
C GLN A 876 32.22 -0.42 24.57
N LYS A 877 32.23 -1.70 24.91
CA LYS A 877 31.85 -2.47 26.10
C LYS A 877 30.46 -3.02 26.18
#